data_96aa1e461881394452fa5866e5b59b27
#
_entry.id   96aa1e461881394452fa5866e5b59b27
#
_cell.length_a   1.000
_cell.length_b   1.000
_cell.length_c   1.000
_cell.angle_alpha   90.00
_cell.angle_beta   90.00
_cell.angle_gamma   90.00
#
_symmetry.space_group_name_H-M   'P 1'
#
loop_
_entity.id
_entity.type
_entity.pdbx_description
1 polymer ?
#
loop_
_entity_poly.entity_id
_entity_poly.type
_entity_poly.pdbx_seq_one_letter_code
_entity_poly.pdbx_strand_id
1 'polypeptide(L)'
;MIRVALKGILGRKLRTSLTAIAIILGVAMVAGTFMLTDSIDNAFNSIFTDVRKGSNAVISGKTAFDISSDAGSTAPPLNESLLAKVRGLSDVEAAEGSVNGQAQLIGKNGKAIVFGGAPNLGFSIANGASRFNPLSLVKGEWPKQGDVVIDQSTVKKKHFEIGQTIGVQAQGAAQRLRISGIVRFGSVSTIGGATLAGFDLPTAQKLFDKRGKLDEIAVAAKPGVSDNQLVSAIRDVLPPTAQVRTAAQQAKKDAADTNGFISFLRGFLLAFGGIALFVGSFVIANSLSITIAQRTREFATLRTVGASRRQILTSIMIEALVMGVLASLVGLAFGVALSKGLFALFDAVGFTLPNSGLVLTGTAVVIALAAGILVTLVASLRPAFRATRVPPLAAVREGATLPKSRFAFLRLPGSILLTALGFVALSYSLFAPGLSTTSLLVWMGLGALMIFLGVALLAERLVRPLATLLGWPAAKLGGTAGVLARENTQRNTQRTASTAAALMIGLALVTLVTLLAAGIVSTFRGVVDDLWKNADYALTAQNNFSPIPISVADAAAKAPGVDAVGNVRAGQAKAFGSVYNATAVNPDAARIFSLNWKDGSDAVLAQLGEDGAFVDDGFAKDHNLKIGSPIHQTFPNGKSATFRVMGIFKPPTGGSPFGPVTISDKTWDRFNDQPQNLYSFVIMKGGETDANRAALDHALKEFPNAKVQTRNEFIDNQISGLSSVLNILYVLLALSILVSFFGIVNTLVLTVFERTREIGMLRAVGMTRRQVRRMIRHESVITSMIGGALGILLGIVLGGLLIARVDFIDFTLPIVQLVVFAVAAIFVGIVAAIFPARRAARLNVLQALQYE
;
A
#
# COMPACT_ATOMS: atom_id res chain seq x y z
N MET A 1 25.99 -40.00 -4.97
CA MET A 1 25.31 -39.06 -4.08
C MET A 1 24.00 -38.55 -4.65
N ILE A 2 23.90 -38.13 -5.92
CA ILE A 2 22.66 -37.63 -6.53
C ILE A 2 21.51 -38.67 -6.46
N ARG A 3 21.79 -39.95 -6.81
CA ARG A 3 20.77 -41.04 -6.72
C ARG A 3 20.28 -41.25 -5.27
N VAL A 4 21.14 -41.06 -4.28
CA VAL A 4 20.79 -41.22 -2.85
C VAL A 4 19.89 -40.06 -2.42
N ALA A 5 20.20 -38.80 -2.85
CA ALA A 5 19.39 -37.63 -2.58
C ALA A 5 17.99 -37.74 -3.21
N LEU A 6 17.87 -38.12 -4.48
CA LEU A 6 16.60 -38.31 -5.19
C LEU A 6 15.72 -39.40 -4.59
N LYS A 7 16.32 -40.58 -4.25
CA LYS A 7 15.58 -41.65 -3.56
C LYS A 7 15.14 -41.24 -2.15
N GLY A 8 15.92 -40.36 -1.47
CA GLY A 8 15.57 -39.82 -0.17
C GLY A 8 14.31 -38.92 -0.22
N ILE A 9 14.17 -38.11 -1.28
CA ILE A 9 12.99 -37.26 -1.53
C ILE A 9 11.76 -38.15 -1.79
N LEU A 10 11.84 -39.13 -2.68
CA LEU A 10 10.72 -39.98 -3.09
C LEU A 10 10.27 -40.95 -1.97
N GLY A 11 11.16 -41.35 -1.09
CA GLY A 11 10.84 -42.29 0.03
C GLY A 11 10.04 -41.60 1.16
N ARG A 12 9.96 -40.26 1.21
CA ARG A 12 9.39 -39.51 2.33
C ARG A 12 8.37 -38.43 1.87
N LYS A 13 7.47 -38.83 0.96
CA LYS A 13 6.54 -37.97 0.25
C LYS A 13 5.84 -36.91 1.12
N LEU A 14 5.29 -37.27 2.28
CA LEU A 14 4.55 -36.35 3.14
C LEU A 14 5.43 -35.20 3.71
N ARG A 15 6.64 -35.54 4.15
CA ARG A 15 7.57 -34.54 4.74
C ARG A 15 8.09 -33.58 3.66
N THR A 16 8.48 -34.15 2.53
CA THR A 16 8.92 -33.39 1.36
C THR A 16 7.83 -32.43 0.89
N SER A 17 6.57 -32.94 0.82
CA SER A 17 5.44 -32.07 0.43
C SER A 17 5.19 -30.92 1.43
N LEU A 18 5.25 -31.17 2.74
CA LEU A 18 5.06 -30.12 3.75
C LEU A 18 6.17 -29.04 3.69
N THR A 19 7.42 -29.44 3.47
CA THR A 19 8.53 -28.49 3.28
C THR A 19 8.39 -27.76 1.95
N ALA A 20 8.02 -28.47 0.88
CA ALA A 20 7.80 -27.88 -0.44
C ALA A 20 6.67 -26.84 -0.41
N ILE A 21 5.56 -27.07 0.31
CA ILE A 21 4.46 -26.10 0.46
C ILE A 21 4.97 -24.78 1.06
N ALA A 22 5.84 -24.83 2.07
CA ALA A 22 6.40 -23.60 2.65
C ALA A 22 7.25 -22.82 1.65
N ILE A 23 8.04 -23.52 0.81
CA ILE A 23 8.82 -22.87 -0.26
C ILE A 23 7.89 -22.32 -1.34
N ILE A 24 6.91 -23.11 -1.78
CA ILE A 24 5.92 -22.74 -2.79
C ILE A 24 5.19 -21.45 -2.39
N LEU A 25 4.70 -21.38 -1.15
CA LEU A 25 3.98 -20.19 -0.66
C LEU A 25 4.90 -18.95 -0.59
N GLY A 26 6.13 -19.10 -0.09
CA GLY A 26 7.08 -18.00 -0.05
C GLY A 26 7.45 -17.48 -1.45
N VAL A 27 7.72 -18.39 -2.39
CA VAL A 27 8.03 -18.05 -3.78
C VAL A 27 6.81 -17.47 -4.50
N ALA A 28 5.61 -18.03 -4.27
CA ALA A 28 4.37 -17.53 -4.86
C ALA A 28 4.07 -16.09 -4.42
N MET A 29 4.33 -15.76 -3.15
CA MET A 29 4.20 -14.38 -2.65
C MET A 29 5.17 -13.44 -3.37
N VAL A 30 6.44 -13.78 -3.47
CA VAL A 30 7.44 -12.96 -4.17
C VAL A 30 7.09 -12.84 -5.65
N ALA A 31 6.84 -13.95 -6.34
CA ALA A 31 6.49 -13.97 -7.75
C ALA A 31 5.20 -13.20 -8.04
N GLY A 32 4.15 -13.42 -7.25
CA GLY A 32 2.85 -12.76 -7.39
C GLY A 32 2.95 -11.24 -7.19
N THR A 33 3.77 -10.81 -6.22
CA THR A 33 4.04 -9.39 -5.98
C THR A 33 4.77 -8.74 -7.15
N PHE A 34 5.87 -9.36 -7.64
CA PHE A 34 6.59 -8.85 -8.81
C PHE A 34 5.71 -8.78 -10.05
N MET A 35 4.95 -9.85 -10.34
CA MET A 35 4.04 -9.89 -11.49
C MET A 35 2.94 -8.82 -11.38
N LEU A 36 2.40 -8.61 -10.20
CA LEU A 36 1.40 -7.56 -9.95
C LEU A 36 2.00 -6.18 -10.22
N THR A 37 3.16 -5.86 -9.60
CA THR A 37 3.80 -4.55 -9.77
C THR A 37 4.28 -4.31 -11.19
N ASP A 38 4.90 -5.31 -11.84
CA ASP A 38 5.35 -5.20 -13.23
C ASP A 38 4.15 -5.02 -14.20
N SER A 39 3.01 -5.65 -13.90
CA SER A 39 1.78 -5.48 -14.71
C SER A 39 1.21 -4.07 -14.56
N ILE A 40 1.24 -3.50 -13.35
CA ILE A 40 0.83 -2.12 -13.08
C ILE A 40 1.79 -1.14 -13.78
N ASP A 41 3.10 -1.31 -13.60
CA ASP A 41 4.13 -0.48 -14.24
C ASP A 41 3.99 -0.49 -15.77
N ASN A 42 3.78 -1.68 -16.35
CA ASN A 42 3.58 -1.83 -17.79
C ASN A 42 2.29 -1.16 -18.28
N ALA A 43 1.20 -1.26 -17.50
CA ALA A 43 -0.06 -0.61 -17.84
C ALA A 43 0.09 0.92 -17.84
N PHE A 44 0.73 1.52 -16.83
CA PHE A 44 0.99 2.95 -16.79
C PHE A 44 1.93 3.40 -17.90
N ASN A 45 3.04 2.69 -18.13
CA ASN A 45 3.95 3.01 -19.23
C ASN A 45 3.26 2.94 -20.59
N SER A 46 2.39 1.96 -20.81
CA SER A 46 1.57 1.86 -22.04
C SER A 46 0.65 3.08 -22.18
N ILE A 47 -0.01 3.50 -21.10
CA ILE A 47 -0.87 4.69 -21.09
C ILE A 47 -0.08 5.92 -21.53
N PHE A 48 1.05 6.21 -20.89
CA PHE A 48 1.83 7.41 -21.19
C PHE A 48 2.47 7.38 -22.59
N THR A 49 2.83 6.18 -23.09
CA THR A 49 3.34 6.02 -24.44
C THR A 49 2.23 6.19 -25.49
N ASP A 50 1.06 5.58 -25.25
CA ASP A 50 -0.09 5.66 -26.16
C ASP A 50 -0.65 7.08 -26.25
N VAL A 51 -0.64 7.87 -25.14
CA VAL A 51 -1.03 9.29 -25.14
C VAL A 51 -0.19 10.11 -26.10
N ARG A 52 1.10 9.79 -26.24
CA ARG A 52 2.05 10.55 -27.07
C ARG A 52 2.26 9.96 -28.47
N LYS A 53 1.53 8.90 -28.81
CA LYS A 53 1.63 8.26 -30.11
C LYS A 53 1.28 9.22 -31.24
N GLY A 54 2.11 9.23 -32.27
CA GLY A 54 1.93 10.11 -33.44
C GLY A 54 2.49 11.52 -33.26
N SER A 55 3.00 11.87 -32.05
CA SER A 55 3.64 13.16 -31.76
C SER A 55 5.16 13.02 -31.77
N ASN A 56 5.87 14.03 -32.28
CA ASN A 56 7.32 14.19 -32.19
C ASN A 56 7.69 15.23 -31.10
N ALA A 57 6.83 16.26 -30.93
CA ALA A 57 7.00 17.28 -29.91
C ALA A 57 5.65 17.61 -29.24
N VAL A 58 5.73 18.10 -28.01
CA VAL A 58 4.59 18.55 -27.22
C VAL A 58 4.90 19.94 -26.65
N ILE A 59 3.98 20.88 -26.88
CA ILE A 59 4.02 22.23 -26.33
C ILE A 59 3.02 22.29 -25.18
N SER A 60 3.46 22.78 -24.03
CA SER A 60 2.61 23.00 -22.83
C SER A 60 2.93 24.31 -22.17
N GLY A 61 2.08 24.75 -21.25
CA GLY A 61 2.38 25.90 -20.42
C GLY A 61 3.66 25.66 -19.58
N LYS A 62 4.47 26.72 -19.46
CA LYS A 62 5.70 26.67 -18.65
C LYS A 62 5.37 26.98 -17.20
N THR A 63 5.66 26.04 -16.32
CA THR A 63 5.56 26.25 -14.87
C THR A 63 6.85 26.87 -14.33
N ALA A 64 6.73 27.72 -13.32
CA ALA A 64 7.88 28.38 -12.69
C ALA A 64 8.74 27.42 -11.86
N PHE A 65 8.15 26.28 -11.46
CA PHE A 65 8.78 25.18 -10.74
C PHE A 65 8.05 23.87 -11.06
N ASP A 66 8.63 22.73 -10.72
CA ASP A 66 7.96 21.44 -10.90
C ASP A 66 6.78 21.34 -9.94
N ILE A 67 5.59 21.14 -10.50
CA ILE A 67 4.33 20.96 -9.77
C ILE A 67 3.97 19.49 -9.65
N SER A 68 3.37 19.11 -8.52
CA SER A 68 2.77 17.79 -8.35
C SER A 68 1.31 17.80 -8.80
N SER A 69 0.89 16.84 -9.59
CA SER A 69 -0.49 16.70 -10.04
C SER A 69 -1.49 16.50 -8.88
N ASP A 70 -1.02 15.97 -7.75
CA ASP A 70 -1.86 15.66 -6.59
C ASP A 70 -2.22 16.90 -5.76
N ALA A 71 -1.54 18.02 -5.99
CA ALA A 71 -1.69 19.22 -5.17
C ALA A 71 -2.69 20.27 -5.74
N GLY A 72 -3.50 19.93 -6.74
CA GLY A 72 -4.51 20.82 -7.32
C GLY A 72 -3.94 21.94 -8.19
N SER A 73 -2.63 21.98 -8.44
CA SER A 73 -2.00 22.98 -9.32
C SER A 73 -1.95 22.50 -10.77
N THR A 74 -2.25 23.38 -11.71
CA THR A 74 -2.19 23.10 -13.14
C THR A 74 -1.19 24.03 -13.84
N ALA A 75 -0.62 23.57 -14.96
CA ALA A 75 0.19 24.42 -15.82
C ALA A 75 -0.69 25.54 -16.44
N PRO A 76 -0.14 26.74 -16.67
CA PRO A 76 -0.89 27.83 -17.30
C PRO A 76 -1.32 27.42 -18.72
N PRO A 77 -2.56 27.75 -19.13
CA PRO A 77 -3.04 27.39 -20.47
C PRO A 77 -2.34 28.22 -21.57
N LEU A 78 -2.25 27.62 -22.75
CA LEU A 78 -1.74 28.25 -23.97
C LEU A 78 -2.86 29.03 -24.67
N ASN A 79 -2.50 30.12 -25.37
CA ASN A 79 -3.45 30.80 -26.26
C ASN A 79 -3.66 29.97 -27.53
N GLU A 80 -4.89 29.74 -27.94
CA GLU A 80 -5.24 28.95 -29.13
C GLU A 80 -4.61 29.50 -30.42
N SER A 81 -4.36 30.85 -30.50
CA SER A 81 -3.66 31.46 -31.63
C SER A 81 -2.24 30.91 -31.87
N LEU A 82 -1.63 30.33 -30.85
CA LEU A 82 -0.30 29.69 -30.95
C LEU A 82 -0.34 28.50 -31.91
N LEU A 83 -1.46 27.78 -31.98
CA LEU A 83 -1.64 26.61 -32.84
C LEU A 83 -1.45 26.97 -34.32
N ALA A 84 -2.02 28.11 -34.74
CA ALA A 84 -1.85 28.59 -36.12
C ALA A 84 -0.39 28.93 -36.46
N LYS A 85 0.33 29.55 -35.51
CA LYS A 85 1.78 29.86 -35.67
C LYS A 85 2.61 28.58 -35.80
N VAL A 86 2.34 27.57 -34.97
CA VAL A 86 3.05 26.28 -34.99
C VAL A 86 2.77 25.53 -36.29
N ARG A 87 1.52 25.53 -36.77
CA ARG A 87 1.17 24.92 -38.06
C ARG A 87 1.84 25.57 -39.25
N GLY A 88 2.22 26.83 -39.15
CA GLY A 88 2.91 27.58 -40.21
C GLY A 88 4.42 27.29 -40.32
N LEU A 89 5.01 26.52 -39.42
CA LEU A 89 6.44 26.19 -39.46
C LEU A 89 6.78 25.19 -40.58
N SER A 90 7.91 25.38 -41.24
CA SER A 90 8.39 24.53 -42.35
C SER A 90 8.53 23.06 -41.97
N ASP A 91 8.93 22.78 -40.74
CA ASP A 91 9.30 21.48 -40.22
C ASP A 91 8.09 20.69 -39.67
N VAL A 92 6.93 21.35 -39.57
CA VAL A 92 5.70 20.77 -39.04
C VAL A 92 4.89 20.13 -40.13
N GLU A 93 4.53 18.87 -39.98
CA GLU A 93 3.58 18.13 -40.82
C GLU A 93 2.13 18.36 -40.34
N ALA A 94 1.93 18.23 -39.03
CA ALA A 94 0.61 18.41 -38.40
C ALA A 94 0.78 18.95 -36.97
N ALA A 95 -0.17 19.74 -36.51
CA ALA A 95 -0.25 20.14 -35.11
C ALA A 95 -1.70 20.25 -34.65
N GLU A 96 -1.95 19.83 -33.41
CA GLU A 96 -3.28 19.75 -32.83
C GLU A 96 -3.29 20.18 -31.38
N GLY A 97 -4.28 21.02 -31.04
CA GLY A 97 -4.48 21.50 -29.66
C GLY A 97 -5.47 20.66 -28.88
N SER A 98 -5.21 20.44 -27.62
CA SER A 98 -6.11 19.72 -26.72
C SER A 98 -6.37 20.49 -25.43
N VAL A 99 -7.53 20.17 -24.82
CA VAL A 99 -7.96 20.66 -23.50
C VAL A 99 -8.30 19.46 -22.62
N ASN A 100 -7.84 19.50 -21.39
CA ASN A 100 -8.08 18.47 -20.38
C ASN A 100 -8.74 19.10 -19.14
N GLY A 101 -9.50 18.29 -18.40
CA GLY A 101 -10.13 18.74 -17.16
C GLY A 101 -10.82 17.60 -16.43
N GLN A 102 -11.43 17.91 -15.32
CA GLN A 102 -12.29 16.96 -14.62
C GLN A 102 -13.69 16.98 -15.24
N ALA A 103 -14.25 15.80 -15.53
CA ALA A 103 -15.59 15.63 -16.07
C ALA A 103 -16.31 14.49 -15.35
N GLN A 104 -17.12 14.83 -14.37
CA GLN A 104 -17.94 13.89 -13.63
C GLN A 104 -19.09 13.39 -14.49
N LEU A 105 -19.13 12.09 -14.74
CA LEU A 105 -20.28 11.43 -15.37
C LEU A 105 -21.40 11.22 -14.36
N ILE A 106 -22.64 11.41 -14.81
CA ILE A 106 -23.84 11.33 -13.97
C ILE A 106 -24.76 10.25 -14.51
N GLY A 107 -25.12 9.30 -13.65
CA GLY A 107 -25.94 8.15 -13.96
C GLY A 107 -27.41 8.50 -14.28
N LYS A 108 -28.14 7.50 -14.76
CA LYS A 108 -29.59 7.60 -15.03
C LYS A 108 -30.42 7.99 -13.80
N ASN A 109 -29.91 7.71 -12.60
CA ASN A 109 -30.51 8.05 -11.32
C ASN A 109 -30.16 9.46 -10.81
N GLY A 110 -29.50 10.28 -11.63
CA GLY A 110 -29.07 11.64 -11.28
C GLY A 110 -27.86 11.72 -10.35
N LYS A 111 -27.28 10.58 -9.96
CA LYS A 111 -26.11 10.54 -9.08
C LYS A 111 -24.81 10.45 -9.87
N ALA A 112 -23.75 11.00 -9.32
CA ALA A 112 -22.40 10.90 -9.87
C ALA A 112 -21.95 9.42 -9.99
N ILE A 113 -21.27 9.10 -11.06
CA ILE A 113 -20.66 7.79 -11.30
C ILE A 113 -19.25 7.83 -10.76
N VAL A 114 -18.99 7.09 -9.68
CA VAL A 114 -17.69 7.00 -9.01
C VAL A 114 -17.30 5.54 -8.88
N PHE A 115 -16.04 5.23 -9.12
CA PHE A 115 -15.46 3.90 -8.88
C PHE A 115 -14.28 4.05 -7.92
N GLY A 116 -14.57 3.94 -6.62
CA GLY A 116 -13.57 4.20 -5.57
C GLY A 116 -13.13 5.68 -5.55
N GLY A 117 -11.85 5.92 -5.24
CA GLY A 117 -11.24 7.27 -5.24
C GLY A 117 -10.67 7.73 -6.59
N ALA A 118 -10.97 7.02 -7.68
CA ALA A 118 -10.38 7.30 -8.98
C ALA A 118 -10.88 8.64 -9.57
N PRO A 119 -10.04 9.36 -10.33
CA PRO A 119 -10.41 10.63 -10.94
C PRO A 119 -11.42 10.47 -12.09
N ASN A 120 -12.13 11.56 -12.38
CA ASN A 120 -13.05 11.65 -13.49
C ASN A 120 -12.40 12.49 -14.60
N LEU A 121 -11.87 11.83 -15.63
CA LEU A 121 -11.06 12.46 -16.67
C LEU A 121 -11.95 12.91 -17.84
N GLY A 122 -11.80 14.19 -18.21
CA GLY A 122 -12.41 14.76 -19.38
C GLY A 122 -11.36 15.35 -20.31
N PHE A 123 -11.52 15.21 -21.62
CA PHE A 123 -10.57 15.75 -22.60
C PHE A 123 -11.21 15.98 -23.95
N SER A 124 -10.61 16.90 -24.68
CA SER A 124 -10.99 17.11 -26.07
C SER A 124 -10.41 16.01 -26.94
N ILE A 125 -11.22 15.57 -27.90
CA ILE A 125 -10.80 14.69 -28.98
C ILE A 125 -10.86 15.51 -30.25
N ALA A 126 -9.76 15.66 -30.92
CA ALA A 126 -9.76 16.20 -32.23
C ALA A 126 -10.36 15.20 -33.24
N ASN A 127 -10.54 15.58 -34.49
CA ASN A 127 -11.16 14.72 -35.50
C ASN A 127 -10.70 13.27 -35.34
N GLY A 128 -11.65 12.36 -35.18
CA GLY A 128 -11.42 10.98 -34.74
C GLY A 128 -10.41 10.15 -35.53
N ALA A 129 -10.03 10.60 -36.74
CA ALA A 129 -8.94 10.04 -37.54
C ALA A 129 -7.57 10.66 -37.23
N SER A 130 -7.47 11.55 -36.22
CA SER A 130 -6.21 12.20 -35.88
C SER A 130 -5.18 11.19 -35.35
N ARG A 131 -3.96 11.33 -35.86
CA ARG A 131 -2.77 10.57 -35.40
C ARG A 131 -2.45 10.80 -33.93
N PHE A 132 -2.94 11.91 -33.35
CA PHE A 132 -2.71 12.33 -31.99
C PHE A 132 -3.76 11.79 -30.99
N ASN A 133 -4.82 11.13 -31.49
CA ASN A 133 -5.87 10.60 -30.64
C ASN A 133 -5.42 9.31 -29.93
N PRO A 134 -5.29 9.29 -28.59
CA PRO A 134 -4.84 8.11 -27.85
C PRO A 134 -5.94 7.06 -27.68
N LEU A 135 -7.18 7.38 -28.05
CA LEU A 135 -8.32 6.50 -27.87
C LEU A 135 -8.58 5.62 -29.06
N SER A 136 -9.11 4.45 -28.82
CA SER A 136 -9.65 3.54 -29.81
C SER A 136 -11.16 3.50 -29.70
N LEU A 137 -11.86 3.77 -30.79
CA LEU A 137 -13.31 3.65 -30.86
C LEU A 137 -13.69 2.17 -30.89
N VAL A 138 -14.47 1.73 -29.89
CA VAL A 138 -14.94 0.34 -29.78
C VAL A 138 -16.27 0.17 -30.53
N LYS A 139 -17.16 1.17 -30.43
CA LYS A 139 -18.49 1.16 -31.07
C LYS A 139 -19.02 2.59 -31.19
N GLY A 140 -19.76 2.91 -32.22
CA GLY A 140 -20.40 4.22 -32.44
C GLY A 140 -19.56 5.16 -33.28
N GLU A 141 -19.69 6.44 -33.05
CA GLU A 141 -19.02 7.53 -33.77
C GLU A 141 -18.25 8.44 -32.81
N TRP A 142 -17.25 9.17 -33.33
CA TRP A 142 -16.54 10.22 -32.59
C TRP A 142 -17.48 11.37 -32.26
N PRO A 143 -17.24 12.12 -31.13
CA PRO A 143 -18.16 13.14 -30.65
C PRO A 143 -18.18 14.35 -31.59
N LYS A 144 -19.37 14.83 -31.84
CA LYS A 144 -19.66 16.14 -32.46
C LYS A 144 -20.14 17.10 -31.37
N GLN A 145 -20.43 18.35 -31.75
CA GLN A 145 -20.94 19.34 -30.79
C GLN A 145 -22.20 18.83 -30.07
N GLY A 146 -22.14 18.77 -28.74
CA GLY A 146 -23.22 18.25 -27.90
C GLY A 146 -23.21 16.75 -27.67
N ASP A 147 -22.20 16.06 -28.16
CA ASP A 147 -21.99 14.62 -27.96
C ASP A 147 -20.86 14.36 -26.93
N VAL A 148 -20.86 13.16 -26.41
CA VAL A 148 -19.78 12.61 -25.55
C VAL A 148 -19.48 11.17 -25.94
N VAL A 149 -18.20 10.81 -25.92
CA VAL A 149 -17.78 9.40 -25.93
C VAL A 149 -17.34 9.05 -24.51
N ILE A 150 -17.70 7.84 -24.07
CA ILE A 150 -17.39 7.38 -22.71
C ILE A 150 -16.66 6.03 -22.74
N ASP A 151 -15.94 5.72 -21.67
CA ASP A 151 -15.15 4.51 -21.58
C ASP A 151 -16.01 3.23 -21.50
N GLN A 152 -15.46 2.14 -22.03
CA GLN A 152 -16.13 0.84 -22.09
C GLN A 152 -16.43 0.26 -20.70
N SER A 153 -15.60 0.56 -19.69
CA SER A 153 -15.77 0.08 -18.30
C SER A 153 -17.02 0.71 -17.68
N THR A 154 -17.17 2.03 -17.81
CA THR A 154 -18.37 2.78 -17.36
C THR A 154 -19.64 2.26 -18.05
N VAL A 155 -19.58 2.05 -19.37
CA VAL A 155 -20.71 1.49 -20.11
C VAL A 155 -21.15 0.13 -19.57
N LYS A 156 -20.20 -0.80 -19.38
CA LYS A 156 -20.49 -2.14 -18.87
C LYS A 156 -21.05 -2.12 -17.44
N LYS A 157 -20.42 -1.34 -16.54
CA LYS A 157 -20.80 -1.31 -15.12
C LYS A 157 -22.13 -0.57 -14.86
N LYS A 158 -22.50 0.41 -15.70
CA LYS A 158 -23.70 1.26 -15.55
C LYS A 158 -24.77 1.02 -16.62
N HIS A 159 -24.56 0.08 -17.52
CA HIS A 159 -25.52 -0.34 -18.55
C HIS A 159 -26.01 0.83 -19.42
N PHE A 160 -25.06 1.62 -19.96
CA PHE A 160 -25.36 2.64 -20.95
C PHE A 160 -25.30 2.07 -22.38
N GLU A 161 -26.02 2.73 -23.29
CA GLU A 161 -26.05 2.41 -24.71
C GLU A 161 -25.81 3.66 -25.55
N ILE A 162 -25.32 3.48 -26.77
CA ILE A 162 -25.15 4.57 -27.75
C ILE A 162 -26.50 5.16 -28.08
N GLY A 163 -26.55 6.50 -28.18
CA GLY A 163 -27.75 7.28 -28.40
C GLY A 163 -28.48 7.72 -27.12
N GLN A 164 -28.19 7.11 -25.97
CA GLN A 164 -28.72 7.57 -24.69
C GLN A 164 -28.03 8.87 -24.26
N THR A 165 -28.71 9.62 -23.40
CA THR A 165 -28.14 10.83 -22.79
C THR A 165 -27.51 10.50 -21.44
N ILE A 166 -26.34 11.11 -21.16
CA ILE A 166 -25.64 11.05 -19.87
C ILE A 166 -25.41 12.46 -19.36
N GLY A 167 -25.50 12.65 -18.07
CA GLY A 167 -25.10 13.93 -17.45
C GLY A 167 -23.57 14.03 -17.40
N VAL A 168 -23.06 15.22 -17.67
CA VAL A 168 -21.64 15.56 -17.53
C VAL A 168 -21.53 16.86 -16.76
N GLN A 169 -20.76 16.85 -15.68
CA GLN A 169 -20.46 18.04 -14.90
C GLN A 169 -18.96 18.30 -14.89
N ALA A 170 -18.57 19.53 -15.23
CA ALA A 170 -17.20 20.01 -15.17
C ALA A 170 -17.11 21.24 -14.23
N GLN A 171 -16.80 22.42 -14.73
CA GLN A 171 -16.65 23.64 -13.91
C GLN A 171 -18.00 24.31 -13.54
N GLY A 172 -19.06 24.04 -14.29
CA GLY A 172 -20.40 24.59 -14.07
C GLY A 172 -21.44 23.52 -13.72
N ALA A 173 -22.71 23.90 -13.85
CA ALA A 173 -23.84 23.00 -13.68
C ALA A 173 -23.79 21.81 -14.66
N ALA A 174 -24.35 20.68 -14.24
CA ALA A 174 -24.40 19.46 -15.04
C ALA A 174 -25.16 19.67 -16.37
N GLN A 175 -24.58 19.23 -17.47
CA GLN A 175 -25.18 19.26 -18.81
C GLN A 175 -25.53 17.86 -19.28
N ARG A 176 -26.62 17.71 -20.03
CA ARG A 176 -26.96 16.41 -20.66
C ARG A 176 -26.41 16.37 -22.08
N LEU A 177 -25.56 15.36 -22.33
CA LEU A 177 -24.94 15.11 -23.62
C LEU A 177 -25.36 13.74 -24.14
N ARG A 178 -25.40 13.57 -25.46
CA ARG A 178 -25.72 12.30 -26.12
C ARG A 178 -24.46 11.44 -26.19
N ILE A 179 -24.54 10.17 -25.82
CA ILE A 179 -23.46 9.21 -25.99
C ILE A 179 -23.39 8.84 -27.48
N SER A 180 -22.36 9.32 -28.19
CA SER A 180 -22.14 9.02 -29.60
C SER A 180 -21.30 7.78 -29.80
N GLY A 181 -20.41 7.45 -28.86
CA GLY A 181 -19.53 6.29 -29.00
C GLY A 181 -18.98 5.79 -27.67
N ILE A 182 -18.43 4.59 -27.74
CA ILE A 182 -17.76 3.88 -26.66
C ILE A 182 -16.29 3.77 -27.02
N VAL A 183 -15.42 4.22 -26.11
CA VAL A 183 -13.97 4.27 -26.35
C VAL A 183 -13.20 3.40 -25.35
N ARG A 184 -11.97 3.09 -25.74
CA ARG A 184 -10.97 2.42 -24.91
C ARG A 184 -9.67 3.21 -25.03
N PHE A 185 -8.92 3.27 -23.92
CA PHE A 185 -7.63 3.96 -23.90
C PHE A 185 -6.52 2.99 -24.37
N GLY A 186 -6.04 3.18 -25.59
CA GLY A 186 -5.01 2.29 -26.17
C GLY A 186 -5.33 0.80 -26.02
N SER A 187 -4.40 0.06 -25.44
CA SER A 187 -4.53 -1.38 -25.12
C SER A 187 -5.11 -1.66 -23.73
N VAL A 188 -5.29 -0.62 -22.88
CA VAL A 188 -5.68 -0.77 -21.47
C VAL A 188 -7.20 -0.82 -21.34
N SER A 189 -7.72 -1.78 -20.60
CA SER A 189 -9.17 -1.98 -20.41
C SER A 189 -9.79 -1.02 -19.39
N THR A 190 -9.00 -0.51 -18.44
CA THR A 190 -9.41 0.46 -17.42
C THR A 190 -8.20 1.25 -16.94
N ILE A 191 -8.38 2.53 -16.70
CA ILE A 191 -7.36 3.42 -16.11
C ILE A 191 -7.64 3.52 -14.61
N GLY A 192 -7.37 2.44 -13.86
CA GLY A 192 -7.46 2.49 -12.40
C GLY A 192 -8.84 2.86 -11.83
N GLY A 193 -9.93 2.54 -12.54
CA GLY A 193 -11.28 2.95 -12.14
C GLY A 193 -11.66 4.38 -12.52
N ALA A 194 -10.78 5.15 -13.16
CA ALA A 194 -11.10 6.47 -13.70
C ALA A 194 -12.21 6.36 -14.76
N THR A 195 -13.16 7.30 -14.73
CA THR A 195 -14.12 7.48 -15.81
C THR A 195 -13.52 8.38 -16.88
N LEU A 196 -13.81 8.09 -18.17
CA LEU A 196 -13.36 8.90 -19.28
C LEU A 196 -14.55 9.53 -20.00
N ALA A 197 -14.46 10.82 -20.24
CA ALA A 197 -15.39 11.56 -21.06
C ALA A 197 -14.63 12.32 -22.15
N GLY A 198 -14.87 11.98 -23.42
CA GLY A 198 -14.25 12.66 -24.56
C GLY A 198 -15.25 13.52 -25.31
N PHE A 199 -14.85 14.75 -25.69
CA PHE A 199 -15.68 15.76 -26.33
C PHE A 199 -14.98 16.31 -27.57
N ASP A 200 -15.71 16.94 -28.48
CA ASP A 200 -15.11 17.81 -29.47
C ASP A 200 -14.46 19.02 -28.78
N LEU A 201 -13.46 19.65 -29.42
CA LEU A 201 -12.68 20.73 -28.81
C LEU A 201 -13.54 21.91 -28.32
N PRO A 202 -14.50 22.46 -29.11
CA PRO A 202 -15.35 23.55 -28.65
C PRO A 202 -16.22 23.20 -27.45
N THR A 203 -16.76 21.97 -27.40
CA THR A 203 -17.53 21.50 -26.24
C THR A 203 -16.65 21.36 -25.01
N ALA A 204 -15.44 20.77 -25.14
CA ALA A 204 -14.48 20.68 -24.06
C ALA A 204 -14.06 22.05 -23.52
N GLN A 205 -13.71 23.01 -24.40
CA GLN A 205 -13.35 24.36 -24.01
C GLN A 205 -14.48 25.07 -23.25
N LYS A 206 -15.74 24.82 -23.64
CA LYS A 206 -16.91 25.36 -22.93
C LYS A 206 -17.10 24.71 -21.56
N LEU A 207 -16.99 23.39 -21.46
CA LEU A 207 -17.21 22.63 -20.22
C LEU A 207 -16.13 22.93 -19.17
N PHE A 208 -14.87 23.10 -19.62
CA PHE A 208 -13.73 23.36 -18.74
C PHE A 208 -13.41 24.84 -18.54
N ASP A 209 -14.25 25.75 -19.05
CA ASP A 209 -14.04 27.21 -19.02
C ASP A 209 -12.66 27.62 -19.60
N LYS A 210 -12.32 27.06 -20.78
CA LYS A 210 -11.05 27.28 -21.49
C LYS A 210 -11.25 27.80 -22.90
N ARG A 211 -12.27 28.63 -23.15
CA ARG A 211 -12.53 29.19 -24.46
C ARG A 211 -11.34 29.99 -24.99
N GLY A 212 -10.89 29.69 -26.21
CA GLY A 212 -9.70 30.26 -26.85
C GLY A 212 -8.38 29.90 -26.20
N LYS A 213 -8.38 28.87 -25.31
CA LYS A 213 -7.20 28.39 -24.63
C LYS A 213 -7.02 26.87 -24.88
N LEU A 214 -5.78 26.40 -24.80
CA LEU A 214 -5.37 25.00 -24.94
C LEU A 214 -4.46 24.63 -23.75
N ASP A 215 -4.49 23.39 -23.32
CA ASP A 215 -3.55 22.88 -22.31
C ASP A 215 -2.28 22.37 -22.97
N GLU A 216 -2.39 21.76 -24.13
CA GLU A 216 -1.27 21.19 -24.91
C GLU A 216 -1.47 21.36 -26.40
N ILE A 217 -0.36 21.41 -27.13
CA ILE A 217 -0.32 21.28 -28.57
C ILE A 217 0.62 20.13 -28.91
N ALA A 218 0.06 19.05 -29.48
CA ALA A 218 0.81 17.94 -30.02
C ALA A 218 1.27 18.25 -31.44
N VAL A 219 2.52 17.96 -31.78
CA VAL A 219 3.14 18.33 -33.07
C VAL A 219 3.82 17.12 -33.69
N ALA A 220 3.56 16.89 -34.99
CA ALA A 220 4.24 15.90 -35.79
C ALA A 220 5.25 16.56 -36.74
N ALA A 221 6.41 15.96 -36.87
CA ALA A 221 7.48 16.39 -37.77
C ALA A 221 7.22 15.91 -39.22
N LYS A 222 7.66 16.70 -40.20
CA LYS A 222 7.75 16.22 -41.58
C LYS A 222 8.78 15.08 -41.70
N PRO A 223 8.66 14.21 -42.71
CA PRO A 223 9.64 13.16 -42.98
C PRO A 223 11.05 13.74 -43.12
N GLY A 224 12.01 13.17 -42.42
CA GLY A 224 13.41 13.61 -42.41
C GLY A 224 13.78 14.66 -41.36
N VAL A 225 12.82 15.25 -40.66
CA VAL A 225 13.06 16.18 -39.55
C VAL A 225 13.17 15.39 -38.23
N SER A 226 14.28 15.56 -37.51
CA SER A 226 14.45 14.94 -36.20
C SER A 226 13.64 15.66 -35.11
N ASP A 227 13.27 14.94 -34.03
CA ASP A 227 12.54 15.53 -32.91
C ASP A 227 13.23 16.75 -32.30
N ASN A 228 14.58 16.71 -32.22
CA ASN A 228 15.36 17.83 -31.67
C ASN A 228 15.38 19.06 -32.57
N GLN A 229 15.44 18.87 -33.91
CA GLN A 229 15.31 19.96 -34.88
C GLN A 229 13.92 20.61 -34.78
N LEU A 230 12.86 19.79 -34.76
CA LEU A 230 11.49 20.26 -34.58
C LEU A 230 11.35 21.06 -33.27
N VAL A 231 11.87 20.55 -32.14
CA VAL A 231 11.82 21.27 -30.84
C VAL A 231 12.56 22.60 -30.90
N SER A 232 13.70 22.69 -31.60
CA SER A 232 14.43 23.97 -31.78
C SER A 232 13.62 24.97 -32.60
N ALA A 233 13.08 24.56 -33.75
CA ALA A 233 12.26 25.43 -34.60
C ALA A 233 10.99 25.93 -33.89
N ILE A 234 10.34 25.08 -33.08
CA ILE A 234 9.17 25.48 -32.30
C ILE A 234 9.58 26.46 -31.20
N ARG A 235 10.72 26.26 -30.52
CA ARG A 235 11.17 27.10 -29.41
C ARG A 235 11.31 28.57 -29.82
N ASP A 236 11.73 28.87 -31.06
CA ASP A 236 11.96 30.21 -31.57
C ASP A 236 10.65 31.02 -31.72
N VAL A 237 9.49 30.35 -31.82
CA VAL A 237 8.19 30.97 -31.97
C VAL A 237 7.35 30.95 -30.69
N LEU A 238 7.86 30.32 -29.61
CA LEU A 238 7.13 30.22 -28.36
C LEU A 238 7.18 31.48 -27.53
N PRO A 239 6.07 31.86 -26.88
CA PRO A 239 6.08 32.89 -25.85
C PRO A 239 6.83 32.38 -24.58
N PRO A 240 7.36 33.29 -23.74
CA PRO A 240 8.09 32.93 -22.51
C PRO A 240 7.28 32.04 -21.52
N THR A 241 5.93 32.08 -21.64
CA THR A 241 5.01 31.31 -20.82
C THR A 241 4.76 29.88 -21.32
N ALA A 242 5.36 29.49 -22.46
CA ALA A 242 5.22 28.16 -23.04
C ALA A 242 6.56 27.43 -23.07
N GLN A 243 6.51 26.14 -23.12
CA GLN A 243 7.67 25.27 -23.28
C GLN A 243 7.38 24.16 -24.28
N VAL A 244 8.44 23.65 -24.91
CA VAL A 244 8.36 22.51 -25.82
C VAL A 244 9.32 21.41 -25.38
N ARG A 245 8.86 20.17 -25.44
CA ARG A 245 9.67 18.95 -25.21
C ARG A 245 9.45 17.97 -26.34
N THR A 246 10.38 17.04 -26.54
CA THR A 246 10.09 15.89 -27.39
C THR A 246 9.00 15.05 -26.76
N ALA A 247 8.22 14.33 -27.57
CA ALA A 247 7.16 13.44 -27.06
C ALA A 247 7.71 12.40 -26.07
N ALA A 248 8.91 11.87 -26.33
CA ALA A 248 9.60 10.94 -25.44
C ALA A 248 9.98 11.57 -24.08
N GLN A 249 10.49 12.82 -24.09
CA GLN A 249 10.80 13.55 -22.85
C GLN A 249 9.54 13.84 -22.04
N GLN A 250 8.42 14.21 -22.71
CA GLN A 250 7.16 14.50 -22.03
C GLN A 250 6.56 13.20 -21.44
N ALA A 251 6.53 12.10 -22.20
CA ALA A 251 6.09 10.79 -21.70
C ALA A 251 6.88 10.35 -20.46
N LYS A 252 8.20 10.56 -20.49
CA LYS A 252 9.06 10.25 -19.33
C LYS A 252 8.75 11.12 -18.11
N LYS A 253 8.42 12.40 -18.32
CA LYS A 253 8.01 13.31 -17.24
C LYS A 253 6.66 12.88 -16.67
N ASP A 254 5.68 12.65 -17.52
CA ASP A 254 4.32 12.20 -17.12
C ASP A 254 4.40 10.90 -16.30
N ALA A 255 5.25 9.95 -16.74
CA ALA A 255 5.53 8.72 -15.99
C ALA A 255 6.23 8.99 -14.66
N ALA A 256 7.20 9.93 -14.60
CA ALA A 256 7.91 10.27 -13.37
C ALA A 256 7.00 10.91 -12.32
N ASP A 257 6.07 11.75 -12.75
CA ASP A 257 5.10 12.41 -11.86
C ASP A 257 4.13 11.40 -11.19
N THR A 258 3.85 10.27 -11.87
CA THR A 258 3.03 9.18 -11.34
C THR A 258 3.85 8.12 -10.58
N ASN A 259 5.15 8.02 -10.82
CA ASN A 259 6.04 7.01 -10.25
C ASN A 259 6.13 7.04 -8.72
N GLY A 260 5.85 8.16 -8.07
CA GLY A 260 5.87 8.26 -6.61
C GLY A 260 4.92 7.26 -5.94
N PHE A 261 3.66 7.25 -6.34
CA PHE A 261 2.64 6.31 -5.85
C PHE A 261 2.95 4.86 -6.22
N ILE A 262 3.36 4.62 -7.48
CA ILE A 262 3.70 3.28 -7.96
C ILE A 262 4.91 2.72 -7.19
N SER A 263 5.94 3.54 -6.98
CA SER A 263 7.14 3.16 -6.23
C SER A 263 6.84 2.87 -4.77
N PHE A 264 5.95 3.65 -4.14
CA PHE A 264 5.44 3.38 -2.80
C PHE A 264 4.71 2.03 -2.75
N LEU A 265 3.76 1.79 -3.65
CA LEU A 265 3.00 0.55 -3.72
C LEU A 265 3.91 -0.66 -3.97
N ARG A 266 4.86 -0.52 -4.90
CA ARG A 266 5.88 -1.55 -5.20
C ARG A 266 6.74 -1.85 -3.98
N GLY A 267 7.32 -0.83 -3.36
CA GLY A 267 8.15 -0.98 -2.16
C GLY A 267 7.40 -1.67 -1.03
N PHE A 268 6.15 -1.28 -0.85
CA PHE A 268 5.25 -1.85 0.13
C PHE A 268 4.94 -3.33 -0.15
N LEU A 269 4.52 -3.68 -1.36
CA LEU A 269 4.24 -5.07 -1.75
C LEU A 269 5.50 -5.96 -1.67
N LEU A 270 6.68 -5.43 -2.06
CA LEU A 270 7.95 -6.15 -1.94
C LEU A 270 8.35 -6.40 -0.48
N ALA A 271 8.08 -5.46 0.43
CA ALA A 271 8.30 -5.65 1.85
C ALA A 271 7.48 -6.84 2.37
N PHE A 272 6.19 -6.95 1.99
CA PHE A 272 5.35 -8.10 2.36
C PHE A 272 5.83 -9.40 1.73
N GLY A 273 6.25 -9.38 0.46
CA GLY A 273 6.88 -10.53 -0.19
C GLY A 273 8.15 -10.99 0.55
N GLY A 274 9.00 -10.04 0.96
CA GLY A 274 10.19 -10.28 1.76
C GLY A 274 9.89 -10.89 3.13
N ILE A 275 8.86 -10.40 3.81
CA ILE A 275 8.39 -10.92 5.11
C ILE A 275 7.87 -12.35 4.95
N ALA A 276 7.05 -12.63 3.95
CA ALA A 276 6.55 -13.97 3.69
C ALA A 276 7.71 -14.94 3.39
N LEU A 277 8.71 -14.50 2.63
CA LEU A 277 9.91 -15.27 2.36
C LEU A 277 10.74 -15.50 3.64
N PHE A 278 10.86 -14.51 4.52
CA PHE A 278 11.55 -14.63 5.80
C PHE A 278 10.84 -15.62 6.73
N VAL A 279 9.51 -15.52 6.89
CA VAL A 279 8.71 -16.50 7.65
C VAL A 279 8.86 -17.90 7.03
N GLY A 280 8.77 -18.00 5.69
CA GLY A 280 8.99 -19.23 4.95
C GLY A 280 10.38 -19.83 5.22
N SER A 281 11.44 -19.00 5.23
CA SER A 281 12.81 -19.46 5.52
C SER A 281 12.94 -20.10 6.91
N PHE A 282 12.22 -19.53 7.89
CA PHE A 282 12.18 -20.07 9.26
C PHE A 282 11.51 -21.44 9.31
N VAL A 283 10.39 -21.59 8.58
CA VAL A 283 9.67 -22.87 8.46
C VAL A 283 10.54 -23.92 7.76
N ILE A 284 11.23 -23.54 6.67
CA ILE A 284 12.14 -24.41 5.91
C ILE A 284 13.30 -24.86 6.81
N ALA A 285 13.97 -23.92 7.49
CA ALA A 285 15.09 -24.23 8.37
C ALA A 285 14.69 -25.19 9.51
N ASN A 286 13.51 -24.98 10.10
CA ASN A 286 12.98 -25.84 11.15
C ASN A 286 12.64 -27.24 10.62
N SER A 287 11.95 -27.33 9.49
CA SER A 287 11.59 -28.59 8.83
C SER A 287 12.83 -29.42 8.45
N LEU A 288 13.82 -28.77 7.82
CA LEU A 288 15.07 -29.41 7.43
C LEU A 288 15.90 -29.84 8.65
N SER A 289 15.95 -29.02 9.71
CA SER A 289 16.63 -29.35 10.96
C SER A 289 16.11 -30.67 11.56
N ILE A 290 14.77 -30.84 11.60
CA ILE A 290 14.12 -32.05 12.12
C ILE A 290 14.40 -33.23 11.20
N THR A 291 14.23 -33.07 9.89
CA THR A 291 14.45 -34.12 8.90
C THR A 291 15.91 -34.63 8.93
N ILE A 292 16.87 -33.75 9.04
CA ILE A 292 18.29 -34.06 9.11
C ILE A 292 18.63 -34.73 10.45
N ALA A 293 18.06 -34.28 11.56
CA ALA A 293 18.24 -34.87 12.86
C ALA A 293 17.78 -36.35 12.89
N GLN A 294 16.66 -36.65 12.26
CA GLN A 294 16.13 -38.01 12.13
C GLN A 294 17.01 -38.96 11.26
N ARG A 295 17.80 -38.38 10.33
CA ARG A 295 18.74 -39.14 9.47
C ARG A 295 20.15 -39.24 10.03
N THR A 296 20.37 -38.81 11.26
CA THR A 296 21.70 -38.79 11.84
C THR A 296 22.29 -40.19 11.91
N ARG A 297 21.49 -41.24 12.22
CA ARG A 297 21.92 -42.65 12.18
C ARG A 297 22.28 -43.09 10.75
N GLU A 298 21.45 -42.79 9.72
CA GLU A 298 21.74 -43.09 8.32
C GLU A 298 23.08 -42.43 7.89
N PHE A 299 23.31 -41.20 8.25
CA PHE A 299 24.56 -40.49 7.95
C PHE A 299 25.76 -41.06 8.71
N ALA A 300 25.56 -41.51 9.94
CA ALA A 300 26.59 -42.19 10.71
C ALA A 300 26.98 -43.52 10.08
N THR A 301 25.99 -44.31 9.66
CA THR A 301 26.23 -45.60 8.94
C THR A 301 26.98 -45.35 7.62
N LEU A 302 26.59 -44.32 6.84
CA LEU A 302 27.33 -43.99 5.62
C LEU A 302 28.79 -43.58 5.92
N ARG A 303 29.04 -42.93 7.06
CA ARG A 303 30.40 -42.56 7.50
C ARG A 303 31.18 -43.74 7.98
N THR A 304 30.59 -44.74 8.64
CA THR A 304 31.28 -45.96 9.01
C THR A 304 31.67 -46.81 7.79
N VAL A 305 30.90 -46.71 6.70
CA VAL A 305 31.20 -47.34 5.40
C VAL A 305 32.21 -46.52 4.57
N GLY A 306 32.70 -45.36 5.09
CA GLY A 306 33.78 -44.58 4.47
C GLY A 306 33.34 -43.29 3.80
N ALA A 307 32.07 -42.82 3.93
CA ALA A 307 31.65 -41.56 3.37
C ALA A 307 32.28 -40.36 4.10
N SER A 308 32.85 -39.41 3.37
CA SER A 308 33.46 -38.20 3.92
C SER A 308 32.41 -37.19 4.38
N ARG A 309 32.80 -36.28 5.30
CA ARG A 309 31.92 -35.16 5.73
C ARG A 309 31.45 -34.32 4.56
N ARG A 310 32.32 -34.04 3.57
CA ARG A 310 32.00 -33.27 2.38
C ARG A 310 30.93 -33.97 1.52
N GLN A 311 31.04 -35.29 1.36
CA GLN A 311 30.06 -36.07 0.59
C GLN A 311 28.66 -36.01 1.21
N ILE A 312 28.55 -36.11 2.56
CA ILE A 312 27.26 -35.98 3.25
C ILE A 312 26.70 -34.55 3.11
N LEU A 313 27.54 -33.51 3.32
CA LEU A 313 27.13 -32.14 3.13
C LEU A 313 26.61 -31.91 1.71
N THR A 314 27.37 -32.35 0.69
CA THR A 314 26.96 -32.21 -0.71
C THR A 314 25.65 -32.96 -1.01
N SER A 315 25.46 -34.16 -0.41
CA SER A 315 24.18 -34.88 -0.58
C SER A 315 22.96 -34.09 -0.03
N ILE A 316 23.11 -33.49 1.17
CA ILE A 316 22.07 -32.67 1.78
C ILE A 316 21.82 -31.38 0.96
N MET A 317 22.89 -30.74 0.47
CA MET A 317 22.79 -29.54 -0.34
C MET A 317 22.15 -29.82 -1.71
N ILE A 318 22.42 -30.95 -2.34
CA ILE A 318 21.75 -31.38 -3.57
C ILE A 318 20.26 -31.64 -3.32
N GLU A 319 19.91 -32.28 -2.19
CA GLU A 319 18.52 -32.51 -1.81
C GLU A 319 17.78 -31.16 -1.63
N ALA A 320 18.40 -30.19 -0.93
CA ALA A 320 17.86 -28.85 -0.74
C ALA A 320 17.75 -28.08 -2.07
N LEU A 321 18.75 -28.21 -2.96
CA LEU A 321 18.73 -27.58 -4.28
C LEU A 321 17.59 -28.11 -5.15
N VAL A 322 17.44 -29.44 -5.24
CA VAL A 322 16.36 -30.08 -6.03
C VAL A 322 14.99 -29.66 -5.49
N MET A 323 14.81 -29.69 -4.17
CA MET A 323 13.57 -29.22 -3.54
C MET A 323 13.35 -27.73 -3.79
N GLY A 324 14.39 -26.90 -3.67
CA GLY A 324 14.33 -25.47 -3.93
C GLY A 324 13.90 -25.18 -5.37
N VAL A 325 14.52 -25.85 -6.35
CA VAL A 325 14.18 -25.66 -7.77
C VAL A 325 12.74 -26.10 -8.08
N LEU A 326 12.37 -27.33 -7.70
CA LEU A 326 11.04 -27.87 -8.01
C LEU A 326 9.93 -27.08 -7.30
N ALA A 327 10.11 -26.75 -6.03
CA ALA A 327 9.14 -25.95 -5.29
C ALA A 327 9.06 -24.51 -5.81
N SER A 328 10.19 -23.91 -6.26
CA SER A 328 10.18 -22.58 -6.84
C SER A 328 9.46 -22.52 -8.20
N LEU A 329 9.62 -23.55 -9.04
CA LEU A 329 8.87 -23.64 -10.30
C LEU A 329 7.35 -23.73 -10.06
N VAL A 330 6.95 -24.57 -9.11
CA VAL A 330 5.53 -24.66 -8.72
C VAL A 330 5.06 -23.37 -8.06
N GLY A 331 5.91 -22.75 -7.21
CA GLY A 331 5.64 -21.46 -6.57
C GLY A 331 5.45 -20.33 -7.59
N LEU A 332 6.23 -20.34 -8.67
CA LEU A 332 6.07 -19.37 -9.77
C LEU A 332 4.69 -19.50 -10.43
N ALA A 333 4.24 -20.73 -10.70
CA ALA A 333 2.90 -21.01 -11.25
C ALA A 333 1.79 -20.54 -10.29
N PHE A 334 1.94 -20.80 -8.98
CA PHE A 334 1.03 -20.28 -7.95
C PHE A 334 1.12 -18.76 -7.81
N GLY A 335 2.27 -18.14 -8.08
CA GLY A 335 2.45 -16.70 -8.12
C GLY A 335 1.60 -16.03 -9.20
N VAL A 336 1.46 -16.67 -10.39
CA VAL A 336 0.54 -16.22 -11.44
C VAL A 336 -0.91 -16.22 -10.93
N ALA A 337 -1.33 -17.31 -10.28
CA ALA A 337 -2.67 -17.42 -9.72
C ALA A 337 -2.90 -16.39 -8.60
N LEU A 338 -1.90 -16.18 -7.75
CA LEU A 338 -1.95 -15.18 -6.67
C LEU A 338 -2.03 -13.76 -7.22
N SER A 339 -1.26 -13.41 -8.25
CA SER A 339 -1.32 -12.09 -8.88
C SER A 339 -2.72 -11.81 -9.45
N LYS A 340 -3.33 -12.78 -10.15
CA LYS A 340 -4.73 -12.67 -10.62
C LYS A 340 -5.72 -12.52 -9.46
N GLY A 341 -5.51 -13.29 -8.39
CA GLY A 341 -6.33 -13.22 -7.18
C GLY A 341 -6.22 -11.86 -6.48
N LEU A 342 -5.03 -11.26 -6.43
CA LEU A 342 -4.81 -9.92 -5.89
C LEU A 342 -5.50 -8.84 -6.74
N PHE A 343 -5.41 -8.90 -8.09
CA PHE A 343 -6.16 -7.98 -8.96
C PHE A 343 -7.67 -8.06 -8.70
N ALA A 344 -8.23 -9.28 -8.64
CA ALA A 344 -9.65 -9.48 -8.36
C ALA A 344 -10.05 -8.98 -6.97
N LEU A 345 -9.16 -9.14 -5.99
CA LEU A 345 -9.38 -8.68 -4.62
C LEU A 345 -9.36 -7.16 -4.55
N PHE A 346 -8.39 -6.49 -5.19
CA PHE A 346 -8.34 -5.03 -5.26
C PHE A 346 -9.62 -4.47 -5.88
N ASP A 347 -10.10 -5.05 -6.98
CA ASP A 347 -11.36 -4.65 -7.61
C ASP A 347 -12.57 -4.89 -6.69
N ALA A 348 -12.59 -5.98 -5.92
CA ALA A 348 -13.67 -6.31 -4.97
C ALA A 348 -13.74 -5.33 -3.78
N VAL A 349 -12.61 -4.78 -3.32
CA VAL A 349 -12.57 -3.73 -2.28
C VAL A 349 -12.72 -2.32 -2.84
N GLY A 350 -13.03 -2.17 -4.15
CA GLY A 350 -13.27 -0.89 -4.81
C GLY A 350 -12.01 -0.17 -5.29
N PHE A 351 -10.84 -0.82 -5.22
CA PHE A 351 -9.58 -0.26 -5.70
C PHE A 351 -9.19 -0.90 -7.05
N THR A 352 -9.78 -0.38 -8.12
CA THR A 352 -9.51 -0.88 -9.47
C THR A 352 -8.12 -0.42 -9.93
N LEU A 353 -7.22 -1.37 -10.22
CA LEU A 353 -5.88 -1.07 -10.74
C LEU A 353 -5.87 -1.07 -12.28
N PRO A 354 -5.04 -0.22 -12.92
CA PRO A 354 -4.81 -0.32 -14.35
C PRO A 354 -4.30 -1.70 -14.73
N ASN A 355 -4.89 -2.29 -15.75
CA ASN A 355 -4.58 -3.65 -16.16
C ASN A 355 -4.53 -3.75 -17.69
N SER A 356 -3.34 -4.00 -18.22
CA SER A 356 -3.08 -4.31 -19.63
C SER A 356 -2.97 -5.82 -19.90
N GLY A 357 -3.25 -6.65 -18.87
CA GLY A 357 -3.00 -8.09 -18.85
C GLY A 357 -1.86 -8.45 -17.89
N LEU A 358 -1.76 -9.73 -17.54
CA LEU A 358 -0.70 -10.20 -16.65
C LEU A 358 0.64 -10.23 -17.41
N VAL A 359 1.62 -9.50 -16.90
CA VAL A 359 2.97 -9.43 -17.46
C VAL A 359 3.89 -10.34 -16.65
N LEU A 360 4.48 -11.33 -17.33
CA LEU A 360 5.51 -12.19 -16.77
C LEU A 360 6.88 -11.72 -17.28
N THR A 361 7.54 -10.87 -16.50
CA THR A 361 8.89 -10.38 -16.85
C THR A 361 9.95 -11.44 -16.56
N GLY A 362 11.00 -11.48 -17.37
CA GLY A 362 12.18 -12.34 -17.10
C GLY A 362 12.80 -12.03 -15.73
N THR A 363 12.76 -10.78 -15.32
CA THR A 363 13.26 -10.30 -14.01
C THR A 363 12.46 -10.92 -12.86
N ALA A 364 11.12 -10.90 -12.92
CA ALA A 364 10.26 -11.52 -11.90
C ALA A 364 10.52 -13.03 -11.78
N VAL A 365 10.69 -13.73 -12.91
CA VAL A 365 11.02 -15.16 -12.92
C VAL A 365 12.37 -15.43 -12.25
N VAL A 366 13.41 -14.71 -12.65
CA VAL A 366 14.76 -14.88 -12.11
C VAL A 366 14.81 -14.58 -10.61
N ILE A 367 14.20 -13.49 -10.16
CA ILE A 367 14.19 -13.10 -8.74
C ILE A 367 13.41 -14.12 -7.91
N ALA A 368 12.24 -14.57 -8.37
CA ALA A 368 11.43 -15.55 -7.65
C ALA A 368 12.14 -16.91 -7.52
N LEU A 369 12.75 -17.41 -8.60
CA LEU A 369 13.52 -18.64 -8.58
C LEU A 369 14.77 -18.50 -7.72
N ALA A 370 15.54 -17.43 -7.88
CA ALA A 370 16.72 -17.16 -7.09
C ALA A 370 16.38 -17.06 -5.58
N ALA A 371 15.33 -16.33 -5.22
CA ALA A 371 14.88 -16.20 -3.84
C ALA A 371 14.55 -17.57 -3.22
N GLY A 372 13.74 -18.40 -3.89
CA GLY A 372 13.36 -19.70 -3.37
C GLY A 372 14.54 -20.67 -3.26
N ILE A 373 15.41 -20.70 -4.26
CA ILE A 373 16.62 -21.56 -4.25
C ILE A 373 17.60 -21.09 -3.17
N LEU A 374 17.95 -19.80 -3.13
CA LEU A 374 18.92 -19.24 -2.18
C LEU A 374 18.44 -19.42 -0.74
N VAL A 375 17.17 -19.08 -0.47
CA VAL A 375 16.59 -19.22 0.87
C VAL A 375 16.61 -20.68 1.31
N THR A 376 16.26 -21.63 0.43
CA THR A 376 16.29 -23.07 0.76
C THR A 376 17.71 -23.55 1.03
N LEU A 377 18.69 -23.14 0.23
CA LEU A 377 20.10 -23.48 0.44
C LEU A 377 20.63 -22.87 1.75
N VAL A 378 20.39 -21.60 2.02
CA VAL A 378 20.84 -20.93 3.25
C VAL A 378 20.18 -21.56 4.48
N ALA A 379 18.87 -21.82 4.43
CA ALA A 379 18.13 -22.46 5.52
C ALA A 379 18.66 -23.87 5.83
N SER A 380 19.15 -24.58 4.80
CA SER A 380 19.70 -25.94 4.94
C SER A 380 21.13 -25.98 5.47
N LEU A 381 21.91 -24.91 5.35
CA LEU A 381 23.36 -24.90 5.71
C LEU A 381 23.60 -25.25 7.18
N ARG A 382 22.92 -24.58 8.11
CA ARG A 382 23.13 -24.80 9.55
C ARG A 382 22.78 -26.23 9.99
N PRO A 383 21.61 -26.80 9.60
CA PRO A 383 21.31 -28.22 9.87
C PRO A 383 22.30 -29.18 9.24
N ALA A 384 22.70 -28.95 7.99
CA ALA A 384 23.64 -29.79 7.26
C ALA A 384 25.03 -29.83 7.94
N PHE A 385 25.56 -28.67 8.34
CA PHE A 385 26.81 -28.61 9.10
C PHE A 385 26.71 -29.33 10.44
N ARG A 386 25.59 -29.29 11.14
CA ARG A 386 25.37 -30.03 12.37
C ARG A 386 25.38 -31.53 12.16
N ALA A 387 24.73 -32.04 11.12
CA ALA A 387 24.70 -33.46 10.79
C ALA A 387 26.10 -34.05 10.50
N THR A 388 26.96 -33.24 9.84
CA THR A 388 28.33 -33.69 9.50
C THR A 388 29.29 -33.71 10.70
N ARG A 389 28.96 -33.09 11.84
CA ARG A 389 29.81 -33.02 13.05
C ARG A 389 29.58 -34.14 14.04
N VAL A 390 28.54 -34.96 13.86
CA VAL A 390 28.24 -36.10 14.77
C VAL A 390 29.25 -37.21 14.56
N PRO A 391 29.94 -37.69 15.63
CA PRO A 391 30.85 -38.81 15.53
C PRO A 391 30.12 -40.11 15.16
N PRO A 392 30.63 -40.94 14.24
CA PRO A 392 29.96 -42.17 13.79
C PRO A 392 29.63 -43.13 14.93
N LEU A 393 30.56 -43.33 15.85
CA LEU A 393 30.41 -44.23 17.01
C LEU A 393 29.36 -43.70 18.03
N ALA A 394 29.23 -42.38 18.19
CA ALA A 394 28.26 -41.82 19.12
C ALA A 394 26.81 -41.96 18.60
N ALA A 395 26.59 -42.01 17.29
CA ALA A 395 25.27 -42.16 16.70
C ALA A 395 24.73 -43.61 16.66
N VAL A 396 25.61 -44.59 16.81
CA VAL A 396 25.26 -46.03 16.89
C VAL A 396 24.93 -46.46 18.34
N ARG A 397 25.41 -45.71 19.35
CA ARG A 397 25.08 -45.99 20.76
C ARG A 397 23.67 -45.50 21.09
N GLU A 398 22.83 -46.38 21.65
CA GLU A 398 21.54 -46.02 22.17
C GLU A 398 21.66 -44.95 23.27
N GLY A 399 20.83 -43.88 23.18
CA GLY A 399 20.81 -42.80 24.18
C GLY A 399 21.87 -41.68 24.01
N ALA A 400 22.66 -41.70 22.93
CA ALA A 400 23.64 -40.61 22.69
C ALA A 400 22.95 -39.27 22.42
N THR A 401 22.97 -38.41 23.42
CA THR A 401 22.58 -37.00 23.24
C THR A 401 23.66 -36.22 22.50
N LEU A 402 23.25 -35.37 21.53
CA LEU A 402 24.18 -34.48 20.82
C LEU A 402 24.96 -33.61 21.83
N PRO A 403 26.30 -33.52 21.71
CA PRO A 403 27.09 -32.69 22.62
C PRO A 403 26.63 -31.24 22.59
N LYS A 404 26.45 -30.61 23.75
CA LYS A 404 26.12 -29.19 23.88
C LYS A 404 27.20 -28.37 23.17
N SER A 405 26.77 -27.39 22.36
CA SER A 405 27.72 -26.49 21.69
C SER A 405 28.63 -25.81 22.72
N ARG A 406 29.94 -25.72 22.46
CA ARG A 406 30.91 -24.97 23.28
C ARG A 406 30.50 -23.52 23.50
N PHE A 407 29.73 -22.92 22.57
CA PHE A 407 29.21 -21.53 22.62
C PHE A 407 27.78 -21.47 23.11
N ALA A 408 27.24 -22.49 23.80
CA ALA A 408 25.87 -22.49 24.29
C ALA A 408 25.62 -21.35 25.30
N PHE A 409 26.64 -20.95 26.07
CA PHE A 409 26.58 -19.84 27.02
C PHE A 409 26.46 -18.47 26.37
N LEU A 410 26.96 -18.29 25.12
CA LEU A 410 26.85 -17.04 24.36
C LEU A 410 25.51 -16.84 23.68
N ARG A 411 24.60 -17.83 23.69
CA ARG A 411 23.30 -17.71 23.00
C ARG A 411 22.42 -16.60 23.61
N LEU A 412 22.35 -16.52 24.94
CA LEU A 412 21.55 -15.53 25.62
C LEU A 412 22.14 -14.11 25.45
N PRO A 413 23.41 -13.84 25.81
CA PRO A 413 23.97 -12.52 25.57
C PRO A 413 23.99 -12.15 24.07
N GLY A 414 24.24 -13.12 23.19
CA GLY A 414 24.19 -12.88 21.75
C GLY A 414 22.79 -12.53 21.21
N SER A 415 21.72 -13.17 21.72
CA SER A 415 20.35 -12.81 21.33
C SER A 415 19.92 -11.44 21.88
N ILE A 416 20.32 -11.10 23.10
CA ILE A 416 20.09 -9.76 23.68
C ILE A 416 20.85 -8.71 22.87
N LEU A 417 22.14 -8.95 22.60
CA LEU A 417 22.96 -8.03 21.81
C LEU A 417 22.38 -7.84 20.40
N LEU A 418 21.96 -8.92 19.73
CA LEU A 418 21.36 -8.84 18.40
C LEU A 418 20.06 -8.01 18.42
N THR A 419 19.20 -8.22 19.43
CA THR A 419 17.97 -7.46 19.60
C THR A 419 18.29 -5.97 19.87
N ALA A 420 19.24 -5.70 20.76
CA ALA A 420 19.65 -4.33 21.10
C ALA A 420 20.26 -3.61 19.88
N LEU A 421 21.16 -4.29 19.13
CA LEU A 421 21.70 -3.73 17.88
C LEU A 421 20.61 -3.49 16.84
N GLY A 422 19.61 -4.36 16.77
CA GLY A 422 18.44 -4.17 15.92
C GLY A 422 17.64 -2.92 16.29
N PHE A 423 17.40 -2.68 17.59
CA PHE A 423 16.76 -1.44 18.05
C PHE A 423 17.63 -0.21 17.79
N VAL A 424 18.94 -0.30 17.97
CA VAL A 424 19.86 0.80 17.64
C VAL A 424 19.83 1.11 16.14
N ALA A 425 19.89 0.09 15.28
CA ALA A 425 19.82 0.26 13.83
C ALA A 425 18.49 0.87 13.37
N LEU A 426 17.37 0.43 13.97
CA LEU A 426 16.05 0.98 13.72
C LEU A 426 15.95 2.43 14.21
N SER A 427 16.38 2.72 15.41
CA SER A 427 16.40 4.10 15.95
C SER A 427 17.32 5.00 15.14
N TYR A 428 18.48 4.52 14.71
CA TYR A 428 19.38 5.26 13.81
C TYR A 428 18.66 5.60 12.49
N SER A 429 17.98 4.64 11.87
CA SER A 429 17.23 4.91 10.63
C SER A 429 16.12 5.94 10.80
N LEU A 430 15.47 5.94 11.97
CA LEU A 430 14.33 6.83 12.24
C LEU A 430 14.76 8.24 12.65
N PHE A 431 15.84 8.38 13.43
CA PHE A 431 16.18 9.64 14.08
C PHE A 431 17.46 10.31 13.55
N ALA A 432 18.30 9.63 12.74
CA ALA A 432 19.51 10.25 12.19
C ALA A 432 19.15 11.25 11.07
N PRO A 433 19.67 12.49 11.13
CA PRO A 433 19.43 13.48 10.08
C PRO A 433 20.23 13.15 8.80
N GLY A 434 19.71 13.57 7.64
CA GLY A 434 20.44 13.55 6.36
C GLY A 434 20.58 12.20 5.69
N LEU A 435 19.86 11.16 6.12
CA LEU A 435 19.86 9.88 5.43
C LEU A 435 19.10 9.95 4.10
N SER A 436 19.71 9.39 3.04
CA SER A 436 18.98 9.17 1.80
C SER A 436 17.84 8.15 2.02
N THR A 437 16.75 8.23 1.26
CA THR A 437 15.62 7.30 1.33
C THR A 437 16.07 5.83 1.23
N THR A 438 17.05 5.53 0.37
CA THR A 438 17.62 4.19 0.23
C THR A 438 18.32 3.73 1.50
N SER A 439 19.18 4.59 2.07
CA SER A 439 19.88 4.29 3.33
C SER A 439 18.92 4.09 4.49
N LEU A 440 17.89 4.92 4.59
CA LEU A 440 16.82 4.81 5.60
C LEU A 440 16.15 3.44 5.52
N LEU A 441 15.68 3.04 4.31
CA LEU A 441 15.02 1.76 4.11
C LEU A 441 15.92 0.56 4.41
N VAL A 442 17.21 0.64 4.04
CA VAL A 442 18.20 -0.43 4.32
C VAL A 442 18.41 -0.59 5.84
N TRP A 443 18.67 0.49 6.55
CA TRP A 443 18.86 0.44 8.01
C TRP A 443 17.60 0.01 8.77
N MET A 444 16.43 0.47 8.32
CA MET A 444 15.14 0.07 8.88
C MET A 444 14.88 -1.43 8.67
N GLY A 445 15.11 -1.93 7.45
CA GLY A 445 14.95 -3.35 7.12
C GLY A 445 15.94 -4.24 7.88
N LEU A 446 17.20 -3.81 7.99
CA LEU A 446 18.23 -4.53 8.74
C LEU A 446 17.90 -4.55 10.24
N GLY A 447 17.49 -3.40 10.81
CA GLY A 447 17.08 -3.29 12.19
C GLY A 447 15.89 -4.20 12.52
N ALA A 448 14.85 -4.17 11.69
CA ALA A 448 13.69 -5.04 11.84
C ALA A 448 14.08 -6.52 11.78
N LEU A 449 14.90 -6.93 10.80
CA LEU A 449 15.40 -8.29 10.66
C LEU A 449 16.17 -8.75 11.91
N MET A 450 17.06 -7.91 12.44
CA MET A 450 17.84 -8.20 13.64
C MET A 450 16.94 -8.32 14.89
N ILE A 451 15.92 -7.45 15.04
CA ILE A 451 14.95 -7.52 16.14
C ILE A 451 14.16 -8.83 16.06
N PHE A 452 13.57 -9.15 14.91
CA PHE A 452 12.79 -10.38 14.76
C PHE A 452 13.63 -11.63 15.02
N LEU A 453 14.85 -11.70 14.50
CA LEU A 453 15.75 -12.82 14.71
C LEU A 453 16.22 -12.88 16.18
N GLY A 454 16.54 -11.76 16.79
CA GLY A 454 16.95 -11.65 18.18
C GLY A 454 15.84 -12.09 19.14
N VAL A 455 14.62 -11.58 18.96
CA VAL A 455 13.45 -11.94 19.77
C VAL A 455 13.07 -13.41 19.55
N ALA A 456 13.15 -13.94 18.32
CA ALA A 456 12.93 -15.37 18.05
C ALA A 456 13.93 -16.27 18.79
N LEU A 457 15.20 -15.84 18.94
CA LEU A 457 16.21 -16.56 19.74
C LEU A 457 15.97 -16.40 21.24
N LEU A 458 15.52 -15.24 21.70
CA LEU A 458 15.12 -14.98 23.09
C LEU A 458 13.87 -15.77 23.49
N ALA A 459 12.97 -16.03 22.55
CA ALA A 459 11.73 -16.76 22.78
C ALA A 459 11.97 -18.14 23.43
N GLU A 460 13.14 -18.81 23.17
CA GLU A 460 13.50 -20.06 23.84
C GLU A 460 13.49 -19.94 25.37
N ARG A 461 13.88 -18.78 25.92
CA ARG A 461 13.85 -18.49 27.36
C ARG A 461 12.47 -18.05 27.86
N LEU A 462 11.75 -17.30 27.02
CA LEU A 462 10.44 -16.75 27.35
C LEU A 462 9.33 -17.84 27.29
N VAL A 463 9.54 -18.94 26.57
CA VAL A 463 8.56 -20.02 26.48
C VAL A 463 8.17 -20.58 27.85
N ARG A 464 9.11 -20.80 28.78
CA ARG A 464 8.79 -21.38 30.09
C ARG A 464 7.82 -20.52 30.91
N PRO A 465 8.13 -19.23 31.21
CA PRO A 465 7.21 -18.39 31.97
C PRO A 465 5.89 -18.16 31.23
N LEU A 466 5.92 -17.96 29.90
CA LEU A 466 4.71 -17.77 29.12
C LEU A 466 3.86 -19.05 29.05
N ALA A 467 4.44 -20.24 28.91
CA ALA A 467 3.71 -21.50 28.95
C ALA A 467 3.09 -21.77 30.34
N THR A 468 3.73 -21.30 31.41
CA THR A 468 3.16 -21.37 32.76
C THR A 468 1.91 -20.48 32.86
N LEU A 469 1.99 -19.25 32.39
CA LEU A 469 0.91 -18.26 32.45
C LEU A 469 -0.23 -18.60 31.49
N LEU A 470 0.08 -18.69 30.18
CA LEU A 470 -0.91 -18.88 29.13
C LEU A 470 -1.43 -20.33 29.05
N GLY A 471 -0.69 -21.29 29.58
CA GLY A 471 -1.11 -22.69 29.69
C GLY A 471 -1.92 -23.01 30.93
N TRP A 472 -2.07 -22.07 31.90
CA TRP A 472 -2.84 -22.29 33.12
C TRP A 472 -4.33 -22.62 32.85
N PRO A 473 -5.05 -21.94 31.94
CA PRO A 473 -6.44 -22.29 31.63
C PRO A 473 -6.55 -23.71 31.03
N ALA A 474 -5.62 -24.08 30.16
CA ALA A 474 -5.58 -25.44 29.57
C ALA A 474 -5.32 -26.51 30.65
N ALA A 475 -4.43 -26.24 31.62
CA ALA A 475 -4.15 -27.16 32.72
C ALA A 475 -5.36 -27.31 33.68
N LYS A 476 -6.06 -26.19 33.96
CA LYS A 476 -7.22 -26.19 34.88
C LYS A 476 -8.48 -26.79 34.25
N LEU A 477 -8.77 -26.47 33.00
CA LEU A 477 -10.00 -26.89 32.28
C LEU A 477 -9.81 -28.19 31.46
N GLY A 478 -8.58 -28.49 31.05
CA GLY A 478 -8.28 -29.63 30.17
C GLY A 478 -7.97 -30.95 30.90
N GLY A 479 -7.95 -30.96 32.23
CA GLY A 479 -7.59 -32.11 33.04
C GLY A 479 -6.17 -32.63 32.74
N THR A 480 -5.93 -33.93 32.87
CA THR A 480 -4.58 -34.55 32.65
C THR A 480 -4.00 -34.23 31.26
N ALA A 481 -4.84 -34.14 30.22
CA ALA A 481 -4.41 -33.81 28.88
C ALA A 481 -3.88 -32.36 28.78
N GLY A 482 -4.51 -31.40 29.51
CA GLY A 482 -4.06 -30.01 29.56
C GLY A 482 -2.77 -29.83 30.37
N VAL A 483 -2.63 -30.52 31.51
CA VAL A 483 -1.41 -30.52 32.31
C VAL A 483 -0.23 -31.08 31.49
N LEU A 484 -0.42 -32.25 30.86
CA LEU A 484 0.61 -32.81 29.99
C LEU A 484 1.00 -31.90 28.82
N ALA A 485 0.04 -31.24 28.20
CA ALA A 485 0.30 -30.28 27.11
C ALA A 485 1.16 -29.10 27.58
N ARG A 486 0.85 -28.50 28.74
CA ARG A 486 1.66 -27.43 29.33
C ARG A 486 3.09 -27.89 29.66
N GLU A 487 3.23 -29.05 30.30
CA GLU A 487 4.52 -29.61 30.66
C GLU A 487 5.38 -29.94 29.44
N ASN A 488 4.78 -30.51 28.39
CA ASN A 488 5.45 -30.76 27.12
C ASN A 488 5.97 -29.49 26.46
N THR A 489 5.18 -28.42 26.49
CA THR A 489 5.58 -27.09 25.97
C THR A 489 6.78 -26.55 26.74
N GLN A 490 6.80 -26.70 28.07
CA GLN A 490 7.90 -26.25 28.94
C GLN A 490 9.19 -27.08 28.78
N ARG A 491 9.07 -28.38 28.52
CA ARG A 491 10.23 -29.29 28.32
C ARG A 491 10.95 -29.05 26.99
N ASN A 492 10.17 -28.74 25.94
CA ASN A 492 10.68 -28.56 24.58
C ASN A 492 10.73 -27.08 24.13
N THR A 493 11.36 -26.22 24.96
CA THR A 493 11.36 -24.76 24.74
C THR A 493 11.88 -24.32 23.36
N GLN A 494 12.93 -24.95 22.86
CA GLN A 494 13.53 -24.58 21.58
C GLN A 494 12.56 -24.83 20.40
N ARG A 495 11.83 -25.93 20.44
CA ARG A 495 10.87 -26.28 19.39
C ARG A 495 9.63 -25.40 19.48
N THR A 496 9.11 -25.21 20.69
CA THR A 496 7.96 -24.31 20.93
C THR A 496 8.30 -22.89 20.47
N ALA A 497 9.51 -22.39 20.82
CA ALA A 497 9.96 -21.07 20.40
C ALA A 497 10.04 -20.93 18.86
N SER A 498 10.61 -21.95 18.18
CA SER A 498 10.72 -21.88 16.72
C SER A 498 9.35 -21.92 16.02
N THR A 499 8.38 -22.66 16.57
CA THR A 499 7.01 -22.70 16.05
C THR A 499 6.27 -21.40 16.34
N ALA A 500 6.40 -20.88 17.56
CA ALA A 500 5.80 -19.61 17.98
C ALA A 500 6.37 -18.41 17.22
N ALA A 501 7.66 -18.43 16.85
CA ALA A 501 8.32 -17.35 16.15
C ALA A 501 7.69 -17.04 14.78
N ALA A 502 7.24 -18.06 14.04
CA ALA A 502 6.58 -17.85 12.76
C ALA A 502 5.28 -17.06 12.91
N LEU A 503 4.45 -17.40 13.91
CA LEU A 503 3.21 -16.67 14.21
C LEU A 503 3.49 -15.29 14.82
N MET A 504 4.53 -15.19 15.65
CA MET A 504 4.98 -13.92 16.25
C MET A 504 5.29 -12.88 15.17
N ILE A 505 6.04 -13.24 14.14
CA ILE A 505 6.42 -12.32 13.07
C ILE A 505 5.17 -11.82 12.34
N GLY A 506 4.28 -12.73 11.93
CA GLY A 506 3.04 -12.37 11.24
C GLY A 506 2.15 -11.45 12.08
N LEU A 507 1.97 -11.80 13.37
CA LEU A 507 1.10 -11.03 14.25
C LEU A 507 1.72 -9.69 14.68
N ALA A 508 3.06 -9.61 14.82
CA ALA A 508 3.75 -8.35 15.10
C ALA A 508 3.52 -7.33 13.98
N LEU A 509 3.56 -7.80 12.74
CA LEU A 509 3.33 -6.93 11.59
C LEU A 509 1.89 -6.46 11.49
N VAL A 510 0.93 -7.38 11.69
CA VAL A 510 -0.51 -7.03 11.73
C VAL A 510 -0.76 -5.99 12.83
N THR A 511 -0.19 -6.20 14.01
CA THR A 511 -0.34 -5.29 15.14
C THR A 511 0.28 -3.92 14.86
N LEU A 512 1.49 -3.89 14.26
CA LEU A 512 2.16 -2.65 13.86
C LEU A 512 1.30 -1.84 12.90
N VAL A 513 0.82 -2.46 11.82
CA VAL A 513 -0.02 -1.80 10.81
C VAL A 513 -1.34 -1.31 11.42
N THR A 514 -1.97 -2.14 12.27
CA THR A 514 -3.22 -1.77 12.93
C THR A 514 -3.04 -0.61 13.92
N LEU A 515 -1.90 -0.56 14.61
CA LEU A 515 -1.55 0.55 15.51
C LEU A 515 -1.37 1.86 14.75
N LEU A 516 -0.61 1.83 13.64
CA LEU A 516 -0.45 3.00 12.75
C LEU A 516 -1.80 3.47 12.21
N ALA A 517 -2.63 2.53 11.74
CA ALA A 517 -3.95 2.83 11.22
C ALA A 517 -4.87 3.49 12.28
N ALA A 518 -4.88 2.94 13.49
CA ALA A 518 -5.66 3.48 14.60
C ALA A 518 -5.16 4.89 14.99
N GLY A 519 -3.84 5.08 14.99
CA GLY A 519 -3.23 6.38 15.22
C GLY A 519 -3.66 7.41 14.17
N ILE A 520 -3.55 7.10 12.88
CA ILE A 520 -3.97 8.00 11.79
C ILE A 520 -5.47 8.35 11.90
N VAL A 521 -6.32 7.35 12.15
CA VAL A 521 -7.77 7.57 12.32
C VAL A 521 -8.08 8.46 13.53
N SER A 522 -7.43 8.20 14.67
CA SER A 522 -7.59 9.00 15.90
C SER A 522 -7.14 10.44 15.69
N THR A 523 -5.97 10.60 15.09
CA THR A 523 -5.40 11.91 14.78
C THR A 523 -6.29 12.71 13.84
N PHE A 524 -6.77 12.09 12.75
CA PHE A 524 -7.67 12.77 11.82
C PHE A 524 -8.97 13.23 12.51
N ARG A 525 -9.56 12.39 13.38
CA ARG A 525 -10.72 12.78 14.19
C ARG A 525 -10.40 13.98 15.08
N GLY A 526 -9.27 13.93 15.78
CA GLY A 526 -8.81 15.04 16.62
C GLY A 526 -8.65 16.35 15.85
N VAL A 527 -8.03 16.29 14.64
CA VAL A 527 -7.88 17.46 13.77
C VAL A 527 -9.23 18.07 13.39
N VAL A 528 -10.19 17.24 12.97
CA VAL A 528 -11.53 17.71 12.61
C VAL A 528 -12.27 18.25 13.85
N ASP A 529 -12.11 17.57 15.00
CA ASP A 529 -12.73 18.00 16.26
C ASP A 529 -12.17 19.33 16.78
N ASP A 530 -10.91 19.60 16.57
CA ASP A 530 -10.25 20.84 17.02
C ASP A 530 -10.55 22.03 16.08
N LEU A 531 -10.55 21.78 14.77
CA LEU A 531 -10.63 22.83 13.76
C LEU A 531 -12.08 23.15 13.34
N TRP A 532 -12.92 22.14 13.24
CA TRP A 532 -14.30 22.28 12.79
C TRP A 532 -15.25 22.42 13.99
N LYS A 533 -15.30 23.58 14.58
CA LYS A 533 -16.16 23.81 15.77
C LYS A 533 -17.54 24.30 15.42
N ASN A 534 -17.68 25.14 14.41
CA ASN A 534 -18.89 25.91 14.17
C ASN A 534 -19.61 25.57 12.86
N ALA A 535 -19.04 24.75 11.97
CA ALA A 535 -19.73 24.37 10.75
C ALA A 535 -20.69 23.20 10.99
N ASP A 536 -21.85 23.22 10.33
CA ASP A 536 -22.84 22.15 10.39
C ASP A 536 -22.61 21.13 9.29
N TYR A 537 -22.23 21.57 8.08
CA TYR A 537 -22.04 20.72 6.92
C TYR A 537 -20.72 21.01 6.20
N ALA A 538 -20.17 19.97 5.54
CA ALA A 538 -19.10 20.09 4.55
C ALA A 538 -19.59 19.74 3.16
N LEU A 539 -19.09 20.45 2.17
CA LEU A 539 -19.26 20.17 0.75
C LEU A 539 -17.95 19.64 0.20
N THR A 540 -17.98 18.44 -0.33
CA THR A 540 -16.80 17.75 -0.89
C THR A 540 -17.15 17.09 -2.21
N ALA A 541 -16.15 16.71 -2.99
CA ALA A 541 -16.40 15.87 -4.16
C ALA A 541 -16.87 14.45 -3.77
N GLN A 542 -17.65 13.82 -4.65
CA GLN A 542 -18.17 12.48 -4.44
C GLN A 542 -17.07 11.42 -4.23
N ASN A 543 -15.90 11.61 -4.81
CA ASN A 543 -14.74 10.72 -4.65
C ASN A 543 -13.85 11.06 -3.45
N ASN A 544 -14.17 12.08 -2.65
CA ASN A 544 -13.44 12.59 -1.48
C ASN A 544 -12.05 13.21 -1.76
N PHE A 545 -11.53 13.17 -2.97
CA PHE A 545 -10.16 13.59 -3.30
C PHE A 545 -10.08 14.75 -4.28
N SER A 546 -11.02 14.79 -5.24
CA SER A 546 -11.03 15.87 -6.23
C SER A 546 -11.50 17.17 -5.61
N PRO A 547 -10.96 18.31 -6.04
CA PRO A 547 -11.55 19.60 -5.70
C PRO A 547 -12.93 19.77 -6.35
N ILE A 548 -13.74 20.66 -5.78
CA ILE A 548 -15.06 21.03 -6.29
C ILE A 548 -14.99 22.43 -6.94
N PRO A 549 -15.80 22.69 -8.01
CA PRO A 549 -15.90 24.02 -8.59
C PRO A 549 -16.36 25.07 -7.58
N ILE A 550 -15.90 26.30 -7.74
CA ILE A 550 -16.32 27.44 -6.89
C ILE A 550 -17.84 27.62 -6.94
N SER A 551 -18.45 27.39 -8.11
CA SER A 551 -19.90 27.47 -8.32
C SER A 551 -20.73 26.60 -7.37
N VAL A 552 -20.14 25.53 -6.81
CA VAL A 552 -20.79 24.70 -5.78
C VAL A 552 -21.00 25.50 -4.49
N ALA A 553 -19.97 26.21 -4.03
CA ALA A 553 -20.06 27.08 -2.85
C ALA A 553 -21.02 28.26 -3.07
N ASP A 554 -20.99 28.86 -4.28
CA ASP A 554 -21.90 29.92 -4.65
C ASP A 554 -23.36 29.47 -4.68
N ALA A 555 -23.63 28.26 -5.13
CA ALA A 555 -24.96 27.67 -5.11
C ALA A 555 -25.42 27.38 -3.67
N ALA A 556 -24.55 26.82 -2.85
CA ALA A 556 -24.81 26.52 -1.44
C ALA A 556 -25.12 27.81 -0.65
N ALA A 557 -24.36 28.90 -0.90
CA ALA A 557 -24.57 30.19 -0.24
C ALA A 557 -25.98 30.80 -0.50
N LYS A 558 -26.64 30.41 -1.59
CA LYS A 558 -28.01 30.82 -1.93
C LYS A 558 -29.09 29.94 -1.32
N ALA A 559 -28.75 28.85 -0.65
CA ALA A 559 -29.73 27.96 -0.04
C ALA A 559 -30.42 28.62 1.16
N PRO A 560 -31.75 28.42 1.34
CA PRO A 560 -32.46 28.97 2.50
C PRO A 560 -31.82 28.52 3.81
N GLY A 561 -31.64 29.44 4.74
CA GLY A 561 -31.09 29.16 6.06
C GLY A 561 -29.56 29.14 6.15
N VAL A 562 -28.84 29.29 5.06
CA VAL A 562 -27.37 29.41 5.09
C VAL A 562 -26.99 30.77 5.73
N ASP A 563 -26.09 30.71 6.69
CA ASP A 563 -25.58 31.88 7.41
C ASP A 563 -24.13 32.23 6.98
N ALA A 564 -23.29 31.26 6.68
CA ALA A 564 -21.93 31.43 6.15
C ALA A 564 -21.47 30.22 5.35
N VAL A 565 -20.57 30.49 4.36
CA VAL A 565 -19.88 29.43 3.60
C VAL A 565 -18.39 29.75 3.58
N GLY A 566 -17.62 28.96 4.32
CA GLY A 566 -16.16 29.08 4.33
C GLY A 566 -15.52 28.13 3.36
N ASN A 567 -14.64 28.67 2.52
CA ASN A 567 -13.97 27.93 1.47
C ASN A 567 -12.49 27.71 1.80
N VAL A 568 -11.98 26.54 1.48
CA VAL A 568 -10.55 26.22 1.53
C VAL A 568 -10.11 25.85 0.11
N ARG A 569 -9.19 26.60 -0.46
CA ARG A 569 -8.52 26.33 -1.74
C ARG A 569 -7.12 25.78 -1.47
N ALA A 570 -6.63 24.93 -2.32
CA ALA A 570 -5.29 24.35 -2.20
C ALA A 570 -4.58 24.32 -3.55
N GLY A 571 -3.26 24.39 -3.50
CA GLY A 571 -2.36 24.28 -4.63
C GLY A 571 -0.92 24.39 -4.16
N GLN A 572 0.00 24.66 -5.08
CA GLN A 572 1.42 24.77 -4.76
C GLN A 572 1.92 26.19 -4.98
N ALA A 573 2.88 26.58 -4.17
CA ALA A 573 3.64 27.82 -4.32
C ALA A 573 5.10 27.57 -3.93
N LYS A 574 5.96 28.51 -4.32
CA LYS A 574 7.38 28.49 -3.99
C LYS A 574 7.78 29.73 -3.20
N ALA A 575 8.41 29.54 -2.04
CA ALA A 575 9.07 30.61 -1.30
C ALA A 575 10.34 30.05 -0.65
N PHE A 576 11.30 30.91 -0.34
CA PHE A 576 12.59 30.57 0.28
C PHE A 576 13.34 29.41 -0.44
N GLY A 577 13.17 29.31 -1.78
CA GLY A 577 13.80 28.28 -2.58
C GLY A 577 13.09 26.91 -2.62
N SER A 578 12.09 26.69 -1.75
CA SER A 578 11.35 25.43 -1.62
C SER A 578 9.92 25.54 -2.14
N VAL A 579 9.42 24.44 -2.72
CA VAL A 579 8.00 24.29 -3.13
C VAL A 579 7.22 23.68 -1.97
N TYR A 580 6.05 24.22 -1.68
CA TYR A 580 5.19 23.73 -0.61
C TYR A 580 3.70 23.83 -1.03
N ASN A 581 2.85 23.12 -0.31
CA ASN A 581 1.40 23.21 -0.48
C ASN A 581 0.91 24.49 0.18
N ALA A 582 0.40 25.43 -0.62
CA ALA A 582 -0.23 26.66 -0.16
C ALA A 582 -1.74 26.53 -0.19
N THR A 583 -2.40 27.27 0.69
CA THR A 583 -3.87 27.31 0.77
C THR A 583 -4.39 28.74 0.72
N ALA A 584 -5.71 28.85 0.48
CA ALA A 584 -6.38 30.13 0.57
C ALA A 584 -7.78 29.95 1.17
N VAL A 585 -8.23 30.98 1.89
CA VAL A 585 -9.53 31.00 2.56
C VAL A 585 -10.27 32.31 2.29
N ASN A 586 -11.61 32.20 2.31
CA ASN A 586 -12.46 33.41 2.29
C ASN A 586 -12.69 33.92 3.72
N PRO A 587 -13.22 35.16 3.90
CA PRO A 587 -13.44 35.75 5.23
C PRO A 587 -14.35 34.95 6.15
N ASP A 588 -15.31 34.21 5.63
CA ASP A 588 -16.23 33.35 6.42
C ASP A 588 -15.50 32.21 7.14
N ALA A 589 -14.30 31.87 6.71
CA ALA A 589 -13.46 30.88 7.40
C ALA A 589 -13.21 31.23 8.88
N ALA A 590 -13.18 32.53 9.23
CA ALA A 590 -13.05 33.00 10.61
C ALA A 590 -14.22 32.59 11.53
N ARG A 591 -15.39 32.31 10.94
CA ARG A 591 -16.59 31.88 11.68
C ARG A 591 -16.63 30.35 11.85
N ILE A 592 -15.94 29.64 10.99
CA ILE A 592 -15.95 28.17 10.89
C ILE A 592 -14.81 27.55 11.69
N PHE A 593 -13.60 28.04 11.46
CA PHE A 593 -12.39 27.47 12.05
C PHE A 593 -11.97 28.20 13.32
N SER A 594 -11.48 27.43 14.29
CA SER A 594 -10.81 27.96 15.46
C SER A 594 -9.40 27.41 15.52
N LEU A 595 -8.40 28.28 15.37
CA LEU A 595 -6.99 27.89 15.31
C LEU A 595 -6.29 28.08 16.65
N ASN A 596 -5.32 27.24 16.93
CA ASN A 596 -4.43 27.42 18.09
C ASN A 596 -3.34 28.46 17.74
N TRP A 597 -3.63 29.74 17.95
CA TRP A 597 -2.72 30.83 17.63
C TRP A 597 -1.55 30.90 18.62
N LYS A 598 -0.36 30.98 18.08
CA LYS A 598 0.83 31.37 18.83
C LYS A 598 0.92 32.89 18.89
N ASP A 599 0.73 33.55 17.74
CA ASP A 599 0.68 35.00 17.57
C ASP A 599 -0.48 35.31 16.61
N GLY A 600 -1.51 36.04 17.06
CA GLY A 600 -2.69 36.36 16.28
C GLY A 600 -3.98 35.86 16.93
N SER A 601 -5.06 35.84 16.16
CA SER A 601 -6.40 35.38 16.58
C SER A 601 -7.21 34.95 15.36
N ASP A 602 -8.36 34.30 15.54
CA ASP A 602 -9.25 33.85 14.45
C ASP A 602 -9.72 35.03 13.55
N ALA A 603 -9.70 36.28 14.05
CA ALA A 603 -9.97 37.47 13.24
C ALA A 603 -9.00 37.65 12.07
N VAL A 604 -7.78 37.11 12.15
CA VAL A 604 -6.79 37.14 11.06
C VAL A 604 -7.35 36.52 9.79
N LEU A 605 -8.11 35.40 9.90
CA LEU A 605 -8.70 34.72 8.75
C LEU A 605 -9.62 35.65 7.91
N ALA A 606 -10.34 36.57 8.57
CA ALA A 606 -11.20 37.55 7.88
C ALA A 606 -10.45 38.78 7.37
N GLN A 607 -9.26 39.04 7.89
CA GLN A 607 -8.49 40.27 7.67
C GLN A 607 -7.33 40.16 6.70
N LEU A 608 -7.14 39.03 6.05
CA LEU A 608 -5.99 38.74 5.15
C LEU A 608 -5.87 39.77 4.00
N GLY A 609 -6.98 40.30 3.52
CA GLY A 609 -6.96 41.32 2.44
C GLY A 609 -6.25 40.81 1.18
N GLU A 610 -5.48 41.70 0.55
CA GLU A 610 -4.76 41.39 -0.70
C GLU A 610 -3.31 40.91 -0.47
N ASP A 611 -2.70 41.30 0.63
CA ASP A 611 -1.28 41.10 0.94
C ASP A 611 -1.00 40.38 2.29
N GLY A 612 -2.06 39.99 3.00
CA GLY A 612 -1.92 39.25 4.26
C GLY A 612 -1.79 37.73 4.06
N ALA A 613 -1.04 37.13 4.96
CA ALA A 613 -0.92 35.66 5.07
C ALA A 613 -0.84 35.27 6.54
N PHE A 614 -1.29 34.07 6.88
CA PHE A 614 -0.93 33.43 8.12
C PHE A 614 -0.11 32.15 7.85
N VAL A 615 0.74 31.79 8.80
CA VAL A 615 1.70 30.71 8.62
C VAL A 615 1.66 29.73 9.79
N ASP A 616 2.07 28.48 9.55
CA ASP A 616 2.28 27.53 10.63
C ASP A 616 3.57 27.84 11.42
N ASP A 617 3.61 27.42 12.70
CA ASP A 617 4.74 27.65 13.60
C ASP A 617 6.03 26.95 13.14
N GLY A 618 5.92 25.79 12.45
CA GLY A 618 7.07 25.08 11.88
C GLY A 618 7.72 25.91 10.78
N PHE A 619 6.93 26.30 9.79
CA PHE A 619 7.41 27.15 8.68
C PHE A 619 7.95 28.50 9.18
N ALA A 620 7.26 29.10 10.18
CA ALA A 620 7.73 30.36 10.80
C ALA A 620 9.10 30.19 11.47
N LYS A 621 9.35 29.09 12.18
CA LYS A 621 10.65 28.78 12.82
C LYS A 621 11.74 28.53 11.79
N ASP A 622 11.47 27.72 10.78
CA ASP A 622 12.45 27.33 9.75
C ASP A 622 12.96 28.54 8.98
N HIS A 623 12.11 29.58 8.81
CA HIS A 623 12.43 30.80 8.07
C HIS A 623 12.56 32.06 8.95
N ASN A 624 12.57 31.93 10.28
CA ASN A 624 12.68 33.03 11.24
C ASN A 624 11.62 34.13 11.03
N LEU A 625 10.38 33.75 10.71
CA LEU A 625 9.28 34.68 10.45
C LEU A 625 8.62 35.14 11.76
N LYS A 626 8.21 36.42 11.75
CA LYS A 626 7.43 37.08 12.82
C LYS A 626 6.27 37.82 12.21
N ILE A 627 5.33 38.28 13.03
CA ILE A 627 4.26 39.18 12.56
C ILE A 627 4.87 40.40 11.81
N GLY A 628 4.36 40.68 10.63
CA GLY A 628 4.84 41.73 9.71
C GLY A 628 5.96 41.30 8.77
N SER A 629 6.58 40.12 8.95
CA SER A 629 7.62 39.62 8.05
C SER A 629 7.10 39.43 6.62
N PRO A 630 7.89 39.78 5.59
CA PRO A 630 7.50 39.60 4.20
C PRO A 630 7.78 38.14 3.75
N ILE A 631 6.87 37.56 2.97
CA ILE A 631 7.01 36.28 2.26
C ILE A 631 6.87 36.55 0.78
N HIS A 632 7.96 36.38 0.03
CA HIS A 632 7.90 36.44 -1.43
C HIS A 632 7.51 35.08 -2.00
N GLN A 633 6.32 34.99 -2.56
CA GLN A 633 5.72 33.76 -3.03
C GLN A 633 5.58 33.78 -4.56
N THR A 634 6.03 32.70 -5.22
CA THR A 634 5.89 32.50 -6.67
C THR A 634 4.86 31.37 -6.90
N PHE A 635 3.94 31.58 -7.81
CA PHE A 635 2.90 30.65 -8.21
C PHE A 635 3.29 29.85 -9.46
N PRO A 636 2.60 28.74 -9.77
CA PRO A 636 2.94 27.89 -10.92
C PRO A 636 2.99 28.61 -12.26
N ASN A 637 2.14 29.65 -12.46
CA ASN A 637 2.10 30.46 -13.68
C ASN A 637 3.24 31.50 -13.79
N GLY A 638 4.19 31.51 -12.84
CA GLY A 638 5.32 32.43 -12.82
C GLY A 638 5.04 33.80 -12.23
N LYS A 639 3.81 34.10 -11.92
CA LYS A 639 3.47 35.37 -11.21
C LYS A 639 3.95 35.29 -9.76
N SER A 640 4.36 36.40 -9.21
CA SER A 640 4.85 36.47 -7.82
C SER A 640 4.19 37.62 -7.08
N ALA A 641 4.05 37.44 -5.77
CA ALA A 641 3.57 38.50 -4.87
C ALA A 641 4.31 38.41 -3.53
N THR A 642 4.30 39.51 -2.79
CA THR A 642 4.85 39.55 -1.42
C THR A 642 3.71 39.69 -0.44
N PHE A 643 3.66 38.77 0.52
CA PHE A 643 2.66 38.72 1.56
C PHE A 643 3.29 39.09 2.90
N ARG A 644 2.50 39.67 3.81
CA ARG A 644 2.89 39.98 5.17
C ARG A 644 2.31 38.98 6.14
N VAL A 645 3.12 38.42 7.02
CA VAL A 645 2.65 37.54 8.08
C VAL A 645 1.75 38.30 9.06
N MET A 646 0.48 37.95 9.13
CA MET A 646 -0.52 38.54 10.02
C MET A 646 -0.80 37.64 11.24
N GLY A 647 -0.47 36.37 11.17
CA GLY A 647 -0.67 35.39 12.24
C GLY A 647 0.24 34.18 12.11
N ILE A 648 0.59 33.61 13.27
CA ILE A 648 1.33 32.36 13.38
C ILE A 648 0.48 31.42 14.22
N PHE A 649 0.12 30.26 13.65
CA PHE A 649 -0.67 29.27 14.36
C PHE A 649 0.11 27.98 14.57
N LYS A 650 -0.22 27.26 15.62
CA LYS A 650 0.32 25.92 15.88
C LYS A 650 -0.65 24.90 15.32
N PRO A 651 -0.28 24.15 14.26
CA PRO A 651 -1.15 23.12 13.71
C PRO A 651 -1.40 22.03 14.77
N PRO A 652 -2.59 21.40 14.81
CA PRO A 652 -2.85 20.26 15.66
C PRO A 652 -1.96 19.07 15.28
N THR A 653 -1.77 18.13 16.19
CA THR A 653 -1.15 16.84 15.87
C THR A 653 -1.94 16.21 14.72
N GLY A 654 -1.27 15.77 13.66
CA GLY A 654 -1.92 15.26 12.46
C GLY A 654 -1.98 16.24 11.30
N GLY A 655 -1.48 17.44 11.50
CA GLY A 655 -1.42 18.49 10.49
C GLY A 655 -2.64 19.41 10.49
N SER A 656 -2.76 20.18 9.45
CA SER A 656 -3.81 21.17 9.26
C SER A 656 -4.37 21.05 7.84
N PRO A 657 -5.65 21.36 7.61
CA PRO A 657 -6.19 21.56 6.27
C PRO A 657 -5.57 22.79 5.58
N PHE A 658 -4.91 23.65 6.36
CA PHE A 658 -4.16 24.79 5.87
C PHE A 658 -2.72 24.38 5.59
N GLY A 659 -2.17 24.85 4.48
CA GLY A 659 -0.74 24.66 4.17
C GLY A 659 0.16 25.52 5.08
N PRO A 660 1.50 25.40 4.92
CA PRO A 660 2.46 26.22 5.64
C PRO A 660 2.22 27.73 5.50
N VAL A 661 1.65 28.16 4.40
CA VAL A 661 1.25 29.55 4.16
C VAL A 661 -0.17 29.58 3.59
N THR A 662 -1.03 30.36 4.20
CA THR A 662 -2.42 30.59 3.77
C THR A 662 -2.67 32.05 3.51
N ILE A 663 -3.29 32.34 2.36
CA ILE A 663 -3.63 33.70 1.90
C ILE A 663 -5.14 33.86 1.68
N SER A 664 -5.57 35.04 1.26
CA SER A 664 -6.97 35.30 0.86
C SER A 664 -7.31 34.56 -0.44
N ASP A 665 -8.54 34.03 -0.53
CA ASP A 665 -9.05 33.36 -1.74
C ASP A 665 -9.14 34.32 -2.94
N LYS A 666 -9.49 35.58 -2.72
CA LYS A 666 -9.54 36.63 -3.77
C LYS A 666 -8.16 36.86 -4.38
N THR A 667 -7.12 36.88 -3.56
CA THR A 667 -5.75 37.01 -4.03
C THR A 667 -5.30 35.74 -4.74
N TRP A 668 -5.63 34.57 -4.19
CA TRP A 668 -5.35 33.28 -4.81
C TRP A 668 -5.87 33.18 -6.25
N ASP A 669 -7.12 33.67 -6.50
CA ASP A 669 -7.75 33.61 -7.81
C ASP A 669 -7.05 34.46 -8.88
N ARG A 670 -6.33 35.53 -8.48
CA ARG A 670 -5.51 36.34 -9.42
C ARG A 670 -4.27 35.60 -9.92
N PHE A 671 -3.80 34.62 -9.15
CA PHE A 671 -2.58 33.85 -9.43
C PHE A 671 -2.86 32.43 -9.93
N ASN A 672 -4.11 31.98 -9.91
CA ASN A 672 -4.51 30.65 -10.39
C ASN A 672 -5.57 30.81 -11.49
N ASP A 673 -5.27 30.24 -12.66
CA ASP A 673 -6.15 30.41 -13.85
C ASP A 673 -7.46 29.62 -13.73
N GLN A 674 -7.53 28.59 -12.88
CA GLN A 674 -8.70 27.75 -12.63
C GLN A 674 -8.82 27.40 -11.13
N PRO A 675 -9.20 28.39 -10.29
CA PRO A 675 -9.31 28.16 -8.86
C PRO A 675 -10.48 27.20 -8.55
N GLN A 676 -10.26 26.27 -7.64
CA GLN A 676 -11.25 25.31 -7.16
C GLN A 676 -11.17 25.24 -5.64
N ASN A 677 -12.27 24.85 -5.00
CA ASN A 677 -12.29 24.59 -3.56
C ASN A 677 -11.92 23.14 -3.28
N LEU A 678 -10.98 22.91 -2.37
CA LEU A 678 -10.72 21.58 -1.85
C LEU A 678 -11.91 21.12 -1.00
N TYR A 679 -12.36 22.01 -0.12
CA TYR A 679 -13.54 21.85 0.72
C TYR A 679 -14.29 23.16 0.84
N SER A 680 -15.61 23.09 1.04
CA SER A 680 -16.41 24.22 1.51
C SER A 680 -17.20 23.79 2.74
N PHE A 681 -17.28 24.64 3.76
CA PHE A 681 -17.97 24.37 5.00
C PHE A 681 -19.12 25.35 5.17
N VAL A 682 -20.25 24.87 5.67
CA VAL A 682 -21.49 25.63 5.72
C VAL A 682 -21.99 25.73 7.16
N ILE A 683 -22.32 26.93 7.58
CA ILE A 683 -23.06 27.21 8.81
C ILE A 683 -24.52 27.45 8.42
N MET A 684 -25.46 26.78 9.08
CA MET A 684 -26.89 26.87 8.86
C MET A 684 -27.61 27.43 10.08
N LYS A 685 -28.58 28.28 9.89
CA LYS A 685 -29.48 28.69 10.96
C LYS A 685 -30.26 27.48 11.46
N GLY A 686 -30.15 27.19 12.77
CA GLY A 686 -30.76 26.01 13.39
C GLY A 686 -29.88 24.75 13.36
N GLY A 687 -28.64 24.84 12.84
CA GLY A 687 -27.66 23.77 12.93
C GLY A 687 -27.92 22.58 12.00
N GLU A 688 -27.41 21.40 12.39
CA GLU A 688 -27.56 20.16 11.64
C GLU A 688 -28.98 19.59 11.78
N THR A 689 -29.81 19.72 10.73
CA THR A 689 -31.17 19.18 10.65
C THR A 689 -31.46 18.59 9.27
N ASP A 690 -32.42 17.65 9.19
CA ASP A 690 -32.87 17.08 7.91
C ASP A 690 -33.41 18.15 6.94
N ALA A 691 -34.08 19.18 7.45
CA ALA A 691 -34.61 20.28 6.66
C ALA A 691 -33.49 21.12 6.03
N ASN A 692 -32.45 21.44 6.80
CA ASN A 692 -31.28 22.18 6.34
C ASN A 692 -30.46 21.34 5.32
N ARG A 693 -30.30 20.05 5.56
CA ARG A 693 -29.68 19.13 4.62
C ARG A 693 -30.44 19.11 3.28
N ALA A 694 -31.79 18.96 3.34
CA ALA A 694 -32.62 18.95 2.14
C ALA A 694 -32.56 20.28 1.38
N ALA A 695 -32.43 21.40 2.06
CA ALA A 695 -32.25 22.72 1.43
C ALA A 695 -30.91 22.81 0.67
N LEU A 696 -29.80 22.32 1.26
CA LEU A 696 -28.50 22.26 0.59
C LEU A 696 -28.51 21.27 -0.57
N ASP A 697 -29.08 20.07 -0.40
CA ASP A 697 -29.19 19.06 -1.46
C ASP A 697 -30.02 19.60 -2.65
N HIS A 698 -31.05 20.39 -2.37
CA HIS A 698 -31.86 21.04 -3.40
C HIS A 698 -31.05 22.13 -4.14
N ALA A 699 -30.30 22.98 -3.43
CA ALA A 699 -29.46 24.02 -4.02
C ALA A 699 -28.33 23.41 -4.88
N LEU A 700 -27.84 22.22 -4.50
CA LEU A 700 -26.78 21.52 -5.21
C LEU A 700 -27.28 20.52 -6.26
N LYS A 701 -28.58 20.49 -6.57
CA LYS A 701 -29.15 19.53 -7.53
C LYS A 701 -28.49 19.57 -8.91
N GLU A 702 -28.01 20.73 -9.34
CA GLU A 702 -27.27 20.91 -10.59
C GLU A 702 -25.78 20.55 -10.49
N PHE A 703 -25.30 20.24 -9.28
CA PHE A 703 -23.91 19.92 -8.97
C PHE A 703 -23.74 18.51 -8.35
N PRO A 704 -24.11 17.44 -9.07
CA PRO A 704 -24.08 16.08 -8.52
C PRO A 704 -22.67 15.55 -8.19
N ASN A 705 -21.59 16.23 -8.61
CA ASN A 705 -20.22 15.91 -8.22
C ASN A 705 -19.92 16.29 -6.77
N ALA A 706 -20.69 17.22 -6.21
CA ALA A 706 -20.60 17.62 -4.81
C ALA A 706 -21.56 16.79 -3.94
N LYS A 707 -21.21 16.58 -2.70
CA LYS A 707 -22.07 15.98 -1.68
C LYS A 707 -22.06 16.81 -0.42
N VAL A 708 -23.22 16.87 0.20
CA VAL A 708 -23.42 17.47 1.53
C VAL A 708 -23.14 16.40 2.57
N GLN A 709 -22.31 16.71 3.55
CA GLN A 709 -21.91 15.80 4.61
C GLN A 709 -21.99 16.48 5.96
N THR A 710 -22.57 15.78 6.93
CA THR A 710 -22.40 16.16 8.33
C THR A 710 -20.93 15.98 8.76
N ARG A 711 -20.56 16.52 9.91
CA ARG A 711 -19.22 16.36 10.47
C ARG A 711 -18.81 14.88 10.57
N ASN A 712 -19.68 14.03 11.11
CA ASN A 712 -19.41 12.60 11.27
C ASN A 712 -19.28 11.90 9.91
N GLU A 713 -20.16 12.20 8.96
CA GLU A 713 -20.09 11.66 7.60
C GLU A 713 -18.82 12.08 6.88
N PHE A 714 -18.36 13.33 7.07
CA PHE A 714 -17.10 13.80 6.51
C PHE A 714 -15.91 12.97 7.07
N ILE A 715 -15.84 12.83 8.41
CA ILE A 715 -14.81 12.03 9.07
C ILE A 715 -14.83 10.58 8.54
N ASP A 716 -15.99 9.94 8.54
CA ASP A 716 -16.14 8.54 8.13
C ASP A 716 -15.83 8.34 6.64
N ASN A 717 -16.18 9.28 5.79
CA ASN A 717 -15.87 9.22 4.36
C ASN A 717 -14.38 9.43 4.07
N GLN A 718 -13.71 10.34 4.77
CA GLN A 718 -12.25 10.51 4.63
C GLN A 718 -11.50 9.27 5.14
N ILE A 719 -11.94 8.70 6.26
CA ILE A 719 -11.38 7.47 6.83
C ILE A 719 -11.67 6.26 5.92
N SER A 720 -12.81 6.23 5.21
CA SER A 720 -13.17 5.11 4.33
C SER A 720 -12.17 4.90 3.19
N GLY A 721 -11.60 5.98 2.65
CA GLY A 721 -10.50 5.92 1.67
C GLY A 721 -9.28 5.20 2.25
N LEU A 722 -8.88 5.57 3.47
CA LEU A 722 -7.81 4.90 4.20
C LEU A 722 -8.15 3.44 4.52
N SER A 723 -9.40 3.15 4.89
CA SER A 723 -9.87 1.80 5.19
C SER A 723 -9.74 0.85 3.99
N SER A 724 -9.92 1.34 2.77
CA SER A 724 -9.69 0.54 1.56
C SER A 724 -8.24 0.11 1.43
N VAL A 725 -7.29 1.02 1.66
CA VAL A 725 -5.85 0.70 1.69
C VAL A 725 -5.54 -0.29 2.82
N LEU A 726 -6.11 -0.08 4.02
CA LEU A 726 -5.93 -0.97 5.16
C LEU A 726 -6.48 -2.38 4.90
N ASN A 727 -7.62 -2.50 4.21
CA ASN A 727 -8.17 -3.81 3.83
C ASN A 727 -7.22 -4.57 2.91
N ILE A 728 -6.56 -3.89 1.97
CA ILE A 728 -5.52 -4.47 1.13
C ILE A 728 -4.37 -5.00 2.00
N LEU A 729 -3.90 -4.18 2.97
CA LEU A 729 -2.86 -4.57 3.90
C LEU A 729 -3.25 -5.79 4.72
N TYR A 730 -4.45 -5.83 5.27
CA TYR A 730 -4.96 -6.98 6.05
C TYR A 730 -5.01 -8.26 5.23
N VAL A 731 -5.33 -8.18 3.95
CA VAL A 731 -5.31 -9.37 3.08
C VAL A 731 -3.89 -9.87 2.83
N LEU A 732 -2.95 -8.97 2.55
CA LEU A 732 -1.53 -9.34 2.40
C LEU A 732 -0.98 -9.95 3.69
N LEU A 733 -1.35 -9.38 4.83
CA LEU A 733 -1.00 -9.91 6.16
C LEU A 733 -1.65 -11.27 6.43
N ALA A 734 -2.89 -11.48 6.00
CA ALA A 734 -3.56 -12.78 6.11
C ALA A 734 -2.81 -13.87 5.34
N LEU A 735 -2.24 -13.56 4.18
CA LEU A 735 -1.36 -14.48 3.45
C LEU A 735 -0.10 -14.84 4.26
N SER A 736 0.52 -13.87 4.95
CA SER A 736 1.66 -14.11 5.83
C SER A 736 1.27 -15.02 7.03
N ILE A 737 0.08 -14.81 7.60
CA ILE A 737 -0.46 -15.67 8.66
C ILE A 737 -0.73 -17.09 8.12
N LEU A 738 -1.19 -17.23 6.88
CA LEU A 738 -1.34 -18.54 6.24
C LEU A 738 0.00 -19.30 6.11
N VAL A 739 1.08 -18.63 5.73
CA VAL A 739 2.43 -19.22 5.71
C VAL A 739 2.81 -19.70 7.12
N SER A 740 2.57 -18.86 8.14
CA SER A 740 2.83 -19.20 9.55
C SER A 740 2.00 -20.39 10.03
N PHE A 741 0.72 -20.45 9.63
CA PHE A 741 -0.19 -21.56 9.90
C PHE A 741 0.36 -22.89 9.36
N PHE A 742 0.79 -22.92 8.10
CA PHE A 742 1.43 -24.11 7.53
C PHE A 742 2.73 -24.48 8.25
N GLY A 743 3.47 -23.49 8.75
CA GLY A 743 4.64 -23.71 9.61
C GLY A 743 4.30 -24.45 10.91
N ILE A 744 3.23 -24.02 11.59
CA ILE A 744 2.73 -24.67 12.81
C ILE A 744 2.26 -26.12 12.49
N VAL A 745 1.45 -26.29 11.45
CA VAL A 745 0.97 -27.64 11.02
C VAL A 745 2.15 -28.57 10.75
N ASN A 746 3.13 -28.10 9.98
CA ASN A 746 4.33 -28.88 9.65
C ASN A 746 5.10 -29.29 10.90
N THR A 747 5.35 -28.37 11.82
CA THR A 747 6.07 -28.65 13.07
C THR A 747 5.30 -29.64 13.96
N LEU A 748 3.98 -29.49 14.08
CA LEU A 748 3.15 -30.40 14.87
C LEU A 748 3.09 -31.82 14.27
N VAL A 749 3.01 -31.93 12.93
CA VAL A 749 3.05 -33.24 12.26
C VAL A 749 4.37 -33.94 12.53
N LEU A 750 5.49 -33.22 12.39
CA LEU A 750 6.82 -33.75 12.67
C LEU A 750 6.98 -34.14 14.14
N THR A 751 6.45 -33.33 15.07
CA THR A 751 6.42 -33.62 16.51
C THR A 751 5.69 -34.92 16.82
N VAL A 752 4.55 -35.16 16.20
CA VAL A 752 3.80 -36.42 16.38
C VAL A 752 4.64 -37.62 15.92
N PHE A 753 5.38 -37.50 14.83
CA PHE A 753 6.28 -38.56 14.38
C PHE A 753 7.44 -38.81 15.35
N GLU A 754 8.07 -37.80 15.90
CA GLU A 754 9.17 -37.93 16.86
C GLU A 754 8.73 -38.56 18.17
N ARG A 755 7.50 -38.33 18.58
CA ARG A 755 6.94 -38.80 19.86
C ARG A 755 6.02 -40.02 19.68
N THR A 756 6.15 -40.76 18.54
CA THR A 756 5.30 -41.91 18.25
C THR A 756 5.39 -42.96 19.37
N ARG A 757 6.59 -43.26 19.87
CA ARG A 757 6.84 -44.23 20.98
C ARG A 757 6.26 -43.71 22.31
N GLU A 758 6.46 -42.43 22.67
CA GLU A 758 5.86 -41.79 23.87
C GLU A 758 4.34 -41.84 23.83
N ILE A 759 3.74 -41.46 22.70
CA ILE A 759 2.27 -41.47 22.52
C ILE A 759 1.77 -42.93 22.55
N GLY A 760 2.53 -43.88 22.01
CA GLY A 760 2.24 -45.31 22.08
C GLY A 760 2.25 -45.81 23.51
N MET A 761 3.24 -45.45 24.32
CA MET A 761 3.33 -45.80 25.75
C MET A 761 2.18 -45.18 26.55
N LEU A 762 1.89 -43.91 26.37
CA LEU A 762 0.74 -43.25 27.04
C LEU A 762 -0.60 -43.92 26.71
N ARG A 763 -0.77 -44.40 25.48
CA ARG A 763 -1.96 -45.17 25.08
C ARG A 763 -1.95 -46.61 25.65
N ALA A 764 -0.81 -47.22 25.77
CA ALA A 764 -0.67 -48.55 26.39
C ALA A 764 -1.01 -48.52 27.89
N VAL A 765 -0.69 -47.41 28.59
CA VAL A 765 -1.02 -47.17 30.00
C VAL A 765 -2.49 -46.72 30.18
N GLY A 766 -3.29 -46.56 29.08
CA GLY A 766 -4.72 -46.31 29.16
C GLY A 766 -5.18 -44.95 28.67
N MET A 767 -4.34 -44.14 28.07
CA MET A 767 -4.75 -42.85 27.49
C MET A 767 -5.67 -43.05 26.27
N THR A 768 -6.87 -42.45 26.32
CA THR A 768 -7.86 -42.60 25.25
C THR A 768 -7.49 -41.78 24.01
N ARG A 769 -8.02 -42.15 22.83
CA ARG A 769 -7.85 -41.36 21.58
C ARG A 769 -8.33 -39.92 21.71
N ARG A 770 -9.36 -39.68 22.54
CA ARG A 770 -9.88 -38.33 22.80
C ARG A 770 -8.91 -37.49 23.62
N GLN A 771 -8.28 -38.09 24.62
CA GLN A 771 -7.28 -37.41 25.47
C GLN A 771 -6.00 -37.08 24.67
N VAL A 772 -5.52 -37.97 23.80
CA VAL A 772 -4.39 -37.66 22.88
C VAL A 772 -4.72 -36.48 21.98
N ARG A 773 -5.90 -36.47 21.35
CA ARG A 773 -6.33 -35.33 20.52
C ARG A 773 -6.42 -34.01 21.32
N ARG A 774 -6.95 -34.06 22.55
CA ARG A 774 -7.02 -32.88 23.44
C ARG A 774 -5.63 -32.39 23.81
N MET A 775 -4.71 -33.27 24.19
CA MET A 775 -3.34 -32.96 24.56
C MET A 775 -2.63 -32.19 23.42
N ILE A 776 -2.67 -32.70 22.19
CA ILE A 776 -2.02 -32.04 21.03
C ILE A 776 -2.69 -30.71 20.70
N ARG A 777 -4.01 -30.62 20.80
CA ARG A 777 -4.71 -29.33 20.60
C ARG A 777 -4.31 -28.28 21.63
N HIS A 778 -4.27 -28.66 22.92
CA HIS A 778 -3.83 -27.74 23.97
C HIS A 778 -2.36 -27.32 23.78
N GLU A 779 -1.47 -28.24 23.41
CA GLU A 779 -0.07 -27.93 23.09
C GLU A 779 0.03 -26.92 21.95
N SER A 780 -0.75 -27.08 20.89
CA SER A 780 -0.81 -26.14 19.75
C SER A 780 -1.35 -24.76 20.17
N VAL A 781 -2.45 -24.74 20.92
CA VAL A 781 -3.05 -23.48 21.41
C VAL A 781 -2.08 -22.72 22.32
N ILE A 782 -1.42 -23.40 23.26
CA ILE A 782 -0.42 -22.76 24.12
C ILE A 782 0.71 -22.16 23.27
N THR A 783 1.22 -22.91 22.29
CA THR A 783 2.28 -22.45 21.39
C THR A 783 1.85 -21.23 20.56
N SER A 784 0.62 -21.23 20.04
CA SER A 784 0.07 -20.11 19.27
C SER A 784 -0.18 -18.90 20.16
N MET A 785 -0.66 -19.07 21.38
CA MET A 785 -0.84 -17.97 22.35
C MET A 785 0.50 -17.33 22.72
N ILE A 786 1.56 -18.13 22.87
CA ILE A 786 2.93 -17.60 23.12
C ILE A 786 3.38 -16.78 21.91
N GLY A 787 3.25 -17.30 20.69
CA GLY A 787 3.58 -16.57 19.48
C GLY A 787 2.74 -15.29 19.32
N GLY A 788 1.44 -15.39 19.61
CA GLY A 788 0.50 -14.27 19.60
C GLY A 788 0.87 -13.16 20.59
N ALA A 789 1.12 -13.52 21.84
CA ALA A 789 1.47 -12.55 22.87
C ALA A 789 2.80 -11.84 22.57
N LEU A 790 3.83 -12.59 22.15
CA LEU A 790 5.11 -12.01 21.74
C LEU A 790 4.96 -11.14 20.49
N GLY A 791 4.13 -11.56 19.52
CA GLY A 791 3.87 -10.80 18.31
C GLY A 791 3.15 -9.49 18.59
N ILE A 792 2.07 -9.52 19.35
CA ILE A 792 1.31 -8.32 19.73
C ILE A 792 2.23 -7.33 20.49
N LEU A 793 2.97 -7.81 21.48
CA LEU A 793 3.89 -6.96 22.24
C LEU A 793 4.95 -6.32 21.34
N LEU A 794 5.58 -7.12 20.47
CA LEU A 794 6.60 -6.63 19.55
C LEU A 794 6.01 -5.63 18.53
N GLY A 795 4.80 -5.90 18.02
CA GLY A 795 4.11 -4.99 17.11
C GLY A 795 3.77 -3.64 17.76
N ILE A 796 3.35 -3.64 19.02
CA ILE A 796 3.11 -2.41 19.79
C ILE A 796 4.42 -1.62 19.98
N VAL A 797 5.51 -2.29 20.34
CA VAL A 797 6.81 -1.64 20.52
C VAL A 797 7.33 -1.04 19.22
N LEU A 798 7.31 -1.81 18.13
CA LEU A 798 7.77 -1.33 16.83
C LEU A 798 6.88 -0.22 16.27
N GLY A 799 5.56 -0.35 16.41
CA GLY A 799 4.61 0.66 15.97
C GLY A 799 4.72 1.94 16.79
N GLY A 800 4.91 1.82 18.11
CA GLY A 800 5.15 2.97 19.00
C GLY A 800 6.44 3.74 18.63
N LEU A 801 7.53 3.04 18.30
CA LEU A 801 8.76 3.67 17.81
C LEU A 801 8.56 4.41 16.49
N LEU A 802 7.79 3.83 15.55
CA LEU A 802 7.47 4.49 14.29
C LEU A 802 6.61 5.74 14.52
N ILE A 803 5.58 5.64 15.37
CA ILE A 803 4.73 6.79 15.74
C ILE A 803 5.53 7.88 16.42
N ALA A 804 6.46 7.52 17.33
CA ALA A 804 7.32 8.50 17.99
C ALA A 804 8.23 9.31 17.04
N ARG A 805 8.47 8.81 15.80
CA ARG A 805 9.21 9.54 14.75
C ARG A 805 8.30 10.41 13.90
N VAL A 806 7.04 10.02 13.78
CA VAL A 806 6.06 10.65 12.90
C VAL A 806 5.23 11.62 13.74
N ASP A 807 5.70 12.86 13.85
CA ASP A 807 5.14 13.92 14.72
C ASP A 807 3.65 14.23 14.46
N PHE A 808 3.08 13.69 13.36
CA PHE A 808 1.69 13.94 12.97
C PHE A 808 0.75 12.75 13.25
N ILE A 809 1.16 11.73 14.02
CA ILE A 809 0.30 10.58 14.37
C ILE A 809 0.25 10.41 15.90
N ASP A 810 -0.95 10.40 16.46
CA ASP A 810 -1.16 10.14 17.88
C ASP A 810 -1.05 8.65 18.19
N PHE A 811 -0.44 8.33 19.32
CA PHE A 811 -0.35 6.96 19.81
C PHE A 811 -1.70 6.51 20.37
N THR A 812 -2.39 5.65 19.64
CA THR A 812 -3.70 5.11 20.05
C THR A 812 -3.69 3.59 20.01
N LEU A 813 -3.95 2.94 21.16
CA LEU A 813 -4.01 1.49 21.27
C LEU A 813 -5.37 0.95 20.77
N PRO A 814 -5.40 0.17 19.69
CA PRO A 814 -6.62 -0.44 19.16
C PRO A 814 -6.99 -1.70 19.96
N ILE A 815 -7.49 -1.55 21.20
CA ILE A 815 -7.71 -2.66 22.14
C ILE A 815 -8.60 -3.75 21.55
N VAL A 816 -9.69 -3.37 20.85
CA VAL A 816 -10.62 -4.33 20.26
C VAL A 816 -9.91 -5.22 19.22
N GLN A 817 -9.13 -4.62 18.33
CA GLN A 817 -8.38 -5.35 17.31
C GLN A 817 -7.30 -6.24 17.95
N LEU A 818 -6.62 -5.78 19.00
CA LEU A 818 -5.63 -6.59 19.73
C LEU A 818 -6.26 -7.84 20.37
N VAL A 819 -7.46 -7.70 20.94
CA VAL A 819 -8.24 -8.84 21.47
C VAL A 819 -8.63 -9.79 20.34
N VAL A 820 -9.10 -9.27 19.21
CA VAL A 820 -9.41 -10.08 18.02
C VAL A 820 -8.18 -10.85 17.55
N PHE A 821 -7.00 -10.25 17.53
CA PHE A 821 -5.75 -10.93 17.14
C PHE A 821 -5.34 -12.01 18.15
N ALA A 822 -5.53 -11.78 19.46
CA ALA A 822 -5.29 -12.79 20.47
C ALA A 822 -6.24 -13.99 20.30
N VAL A 823 -7.52 -13.75 20.02
CA VAL A 823 -8.52 -14.79 19.73
C VAL A 823 -8.18 -15.52 18.42
N ALA A 824 -7.76 -14.79 17.39
CA ALA A 824 -7.34 -15.36 16.11
C ALA A 824 -6.13 -16.28 16.28
N ALA A 825 -5.16 -15.95 17.14
CA ALA A 825 -4.02 -16.80 17.45
C ALA A 825 -4.47 -18.13 18.09
N ILE A 826 -5.45 -18.10 19.00
CA ILE A 826 -6.05 -19.29 19.58
C ILE A 826 -6.72 -20.14 18.50
N PHE A 827 -7.50 -19.50 17.62
CA PHE A 827 -8.21 -20.17 16.52
C PHE A 827 -7.21 -20.85 15.55
N VAL A 828 -6.17 -20.16 15.16
CA VAL A 828 -5.08 -20.70 14.33
C VAL A 828 -4.46 -21.94 15.00
N GLY A 829 -4.19 -21.88 16.30
CA GLY A 829 -3.68 -23.00 17.07
C GLY A 829 -4.62 -24.23 17.07
N ILE A 830 -5.92 -24.00 17.22
CA ILE A 830 -6.92 -25.08 17.19
C ILE A 830 -6.96 -25.74 15.80
N VAL A 831 -7.04 -24.94 14.73
CA VAL A 831 -7.17 -25.42 13.35
C VAL A 831 -5.89 -26.14 12.92
N ALA A 832 -4.71 -25.60 13.25
CA ALA A 832 -3.41 -26.21 12.95
C ALA A 832 -3.24 -27.59 13.60
N ALA A 833 -3.86 -27.81 14.75
CA ALA A 833 -3.77 -29.08 15.46
C ALA A 833 -4.73 -30.16 14.92
N ILE A 834 -5.73 -29.83 14.10
CA ILE A 834 -6.79 -30.79 13.71
C ILE A 834 -6.19 -32.03 13.02
N PHE A 835 -5.38 -31.82 12.00
CA PHE A 835 -4.76 -32.90 11.23
C PHE A 835 -3.72 -33.69 12.05
N PRO A 836 -2.72 -33.05 12.70
CA PRO A 836 -1.74 -33.74 13.52
C PRO A 836 -2.38 -34.52 14.67
N ALA A 837 -3.37 -33.97 15.38
CA ALA A 837 -4.06 -34.60 16.49
C ALA A 837 -4.87 -35.84 16.06
N ARG A 838 -5.56 -35.77 14.90
CA ARG A 838 -6.26 -36.90 14.31
C ARG A 838 -5.31 -38.05 13.98
N ARG A 839 -4.15 -37.71 13.41
CA ARG A 839 -3.12 -38.70 13.04
C ARG A 839 -2.52 -39.36 14.26
N ALA A 840 -2.12 -38.58 15.28
CA ALA A 840 -1.59 -39.12 16.54
C ALA A 840 -2.56 -40.08 17.26
N ALA A 841 -3.85 -39.74 17.27
CA ALA A 841 -4.89 -40.57 17.90
C ALA A 841 -5.13 -41.91 17.16
N ARG A 842 -4.75 -42.02 15.88
CA ARG A 842 -4.93 -43.21 15.06
C ARG A 842 -3.69 -44.13 15.02
N LEU A 843 -2.60 -43.76 15.72
CA LEU A 843 -1.39 -44.59 15.78
C LEU A 843 -1.71 -46.00 16.33
N ASN A 844 -1.17 -47.05 15.71
CA ASN A 844 -1.25 -48.39 16.24
C ASN A 844 -0.27 -48.52 17.41
N VAL A 845 -0.77 -48.89 18.59
CA VAL A 845 0.02 -48.96 19.83
C VAL A 845 1.15 -49.98 19.73
N LEU A 846 0.89 -51.19 19.15
CA LEU A 846 1.90 -52.23 18.98
C LEU A 846 3.03 -51.80 18.04
N GLN A 847 2.66 -51.24 16.89
CA GLN A 847 3.66 -50.71 15.95
C GLN A 847 4.42 -49.49 16.52
N ALA A 848 3.77 -48.65 17.33
CA ALA A 848 4.41 -47.50 17.96
C ALA A 848 5.44 -47.89 19.01
N LEU A 849 5.23 -49.01 19.72
CA LEU A 849 6.20 -49.54 20.71
C LEU A 849 7.38 -50.26 20.04
N GLN A 850 7.18 -50.84 18.86
CA GLN A 850 8.23 -51.46 18.04
C GLN A 850 9.03 -50.48 17.19
N TYR A 851 8.59 -49.18 17.17
CA TYR A 851 9.27 -48.16 16.39
C TYR A 851 10.58 -47.75 17.10
N GLU A 852 11.73 -48.17 16.50
CA GLU A 852 13.07 -47.75 16.91
C GLU A 852 13.46 -46.35 16.44
#